data_063c948af9002815945ec9f031e7aa22
#
_entry.id   063c948af9002815945ec9f031e7aa22
#
_cell.length_a   1.000
_cell.length_b   1.000
_cell.length_c   1.000
_cell.angle_alpha   90.00
_cell.angle_beta   90.00
_cell.angle_gamma   90.00
#
_symmetry.space_group_name_H-M   'P 1'
#
loop_
_entity.id
_entity.type
_entity.pdbx_description
1 polymer ?
#
loop_
_entity_poly.entity_id
_entity_poly.type
_entity_poly.pdbx_seq_one_letter_code
_entity_poly.pdbx_strand_id
1 'polypeptide(L)'
;MLTTPEKVLFVLLAGLSAGYAYLGFKRVVDVIVRGEPGHYPRFDQLPRRLVMGFLRTLSQTTVFRARPLVSFFHGFIFYGFIFYLLVNVFDVLKGYLPPLWIVGLDWGIVGNVYRLLADLLTVLILIGVVFFLLRRFVAKDRQLVQAEGTLLHEKVRLGGVERDSLIVALFILLHVGFRLAGESFLLASEAHPDPWQPFAGALANLIGPGPGRIAGWHVGWWGALGLILAFLPYFPRSKHIHLFAAPFKLSFEPRYPDGARVPRGALEPIDFEDETAEQFGVARLEHFRQVQLLDPYACIQCNRCTNVCPANHTGKALSPAAIEINKRYELGVVAPLLAAGNESPREVMEFVLNESSLWACTTCGACMEVCPVGCEQMVDIVDIRRDQVMMKGEFPAELANAFRGMERAGNPWGIGQDKRLEWTEGLNVPTVADKPDFEVLFWVGCAGAYDPAAQQTTRAMVRILEHAGVDYAILGKGEKCTGDPARRAGNEYLYYQLASENVTVLNETLLDETLDPTKRKRVVTTCPHCFNALFNDYPQLGGDFDVVHHSQLIEMLMAEGRLPPLETRERMTFHDPCYLGRHNDVYDAPRKVLGSAGVAPVEMPRNRNNSFCCGAGGAQFWKEEEAGEMRVSENRFREAQATGASVIAAGCPFCKVMLASSDSAEGERAPEVRDIAQIVAENLERIEAKLTGGAQPS
;
A
#
# COMPACT_ATOMS: atom_id res chain seq x y z
N MET A 1 7.55 -7.83 -49.42
CA MET A 1 8.60 -6.89 -49.02
C MET A 1 8.20 -5.47 -49.37
N LEU A 2 8.62 -4.53 -48.55
CA LEU A 2 8.51 -3.11 -48.83
C LEU A 2 9.34 -2.71 -50.07
N THR A 3 8.92 -1.64 -50.77
CA THR A 3 9.71 -1.00 -51.80
C THR A 3 10.92 -0.27 -51.23
N THR A 4 11.94 -0.01 -52.02
CA THR A 4 13.13 0.70 -51.57
C THR A 4 12.82 2.08 -50.95
N PRO A 5 11.93 2.93 -51.53
CA PRO A 5 11.53 4.18 -50.93
C PRO A 5 10.84 3.99 -49.52
N GLU A 6 9.99 2.98 -49.40
CA GLU A 6 9.31 2.68 -48.11
C GLU A 6 10.32 2.26 -47.02
N LYS A 7 11.31 1.43 -47.38
CA LYS A 7 12.38 1.00 -46.48
C LYS A 7 13.17 2.20 -45.93
N VAL A 8 13.56 3.11 -46.84
CA VAL A 8 14.32 4.34 -46.48
C VAL A 8 13.45 5.23 -45.59
N LEU A 9 12.17 5.45 -45.97
CA LEU A 9 11.23 6.27 -45.19
C LEU A 9 11.04 5.73 -43.78
N PHE A 10 10.85 4.40 -43.63
CA PHE A 10 10.67 3.78 -42.32
C PHE A 10 11.89 3.95 -41.42
N VAL A 11 13.13 3.79 -41.93
CA VAL A 11 14.36 3.99 -41.15
C VAL A 11 14.44 5.43 -40.64
N LEU A 12 14.17 6.41 -41.53
CA LEU A 12 14.20 7.83 -41.16
C LEU A 12 13.18 8.16 -40.06
N LEU A 13 11.93 7.69 -40.25
CA LEU A 13 10.86 7.88 -39.25
C LEU A 13 11.16 7.14 -37.94
N ALA A 14 11.73 5.94 -38.00
CA ALA A 14 12.13 5.19 -36.82
C ALA A 14 13.25 5.92 -36.03
N GLY A 15 14.25 6.43 -36.73
CA GLY A 15 15.33 7.24 -36.11
C GLY A 15 14.78 8.51 -35.44
N LEU A 16 13.92 9.24 -36.14
CA LEU A 16 13.26 10.43 -35.59
C LEU A 16 12.39 10.11 -34.35
N SER A 17 11.56 9.09 -34.48
CA SER A 17 10.68 8.65 -33.39
C SER A 17 11.46 8.18 -32.16
N ALA A 18 12.51 7.36 -32.37
CA ALA A 18 13.40 6.91 -31.32
C ALA A 18 14.14 8.08 -30.64
N GLY A 19 14.60 9.07 -31.41
CA GLY A 19 15.23 10.27 -30.85
C GLY A 19 14.28 11.05 -29.92
N TYR A 20 13.05 11.32 -30.37
CA TYR A 20 12.06 12.01 -29.52
C TYR A 20 11.66 11.18 -28.29
N ALA A 21 11.52 9.87 -28.44
CA ALA A 21 11.23 8.99 -27.31
C ALA A 21 12.38 8.99 -26.29
N TYR A 22 13.62 8.90 -26.74
CA TYR A 22 14.81 8.99 -25.88
C TYR A 22 14.82 10.28 -25.05
N LEU A 23 14.58 11.42 -25.69
CA LEU A 23 14.50 12.71 -24.99
C LEU A 23 13.36 12.73 -23.95
N GLY A 24 12.24 12.08 -24.26
CA GLY A 24 11.12 11.94 -23.34
C GLY A 24 11.47 11.06 -22.13
N PHE A 25 12.06 9.89 -22.36
CA PHE A 25 12.48 8.98 -21.28
C PHE A 25 13.61 9.57 -20.45
N LYS A 26 14.62 10.19 -21.10
CA LYS A 26 15.68 10.89 -20.39
C LYS A 26 15.12 11.92 -19.43
N ARG A 27 14.17 12.74 -19.87
CA ARG A 27 13.50 13.73 -19.00
C ARG A 27 12.80 13.10 -17.80
N VAL A 28 12.12 11.96 -17.98
CA VAL A 28 11.50 11.22 -16.86
C VAL A 28 12.56 10.77 -15.85
N VAL A 29 13.68 10.23 -16.33
CA VAL A 29 14.80 9.82 -15.46
C VAL A 29 15.39 11.04 -14.75
N ASP A 30 15.67 12.13 -15.46
CA ASP A 30 16.22 13.36 -14.88
C ASP A 30 15.32 13.92 -13.76
N VAL A 31 13.99 13.87 -13.95
CA VAL A 31 13.00 14.26 -12.92
C VAL A 31 13.06 13.33 -11.71
N ILE A 32 13.11 12.02 -11.90
CA ILE A 32 13.17 11.06 -10.79
C ILE A 32 14.47 11.24 -9.99
N VAL A 33 15.59 11.39 -10.67
CA VAL A 33 16.90 11.57 -10.03
C VAL A 33 17.02 12.92 -9.31
N ARG A 34 16.17 13.91 -9.63
CA ARG A 34 16.09 15.19 -8.94
C ARG A 34 15.66 15.05 -7.47
N GLY A 35 14.85 14.02 -7.16
CA GLY A 35 14.43 13.72 -5.81
C GLY A 35 15.57 13.20 -4.93
N GLU A 36 15.42 13.32 -3.64
CA GLU A 36 16.39 12.82 -2.68
C GLU A 36 16.47 11.27 -2.68
N PRO A 37 17.65 10.68 -2.51
CA PRO A 37 17.74 9.26 -2.20
C PRO A 37 17.12 8.98 -0.83
N GLY A 38 16.42 7.86 -0.68
CA GLY A 38 15.89 7.46 0.63
C GLY A 38 16.98 6.87 1.55
N HIS A 39 16.71 6.84 2.85
CA HIS A 39 17.56 6.20 3.85
C HIS A 39 17.61 4.66 3.68
N TYR A 40 16.48 4.05 3.37
CA TYR A 40 16.42 2.60 3.19
C TYR A 40 17.09 2.15 1.89
N PRO A 41 17.96 1.12 1.91
CA PRO A 41 18.61 0.58 0.72
C PRO A 41 17.58 0.12 -0.32
N ARG A 42 17.67 0.67 -1.53
CA ARG A 42 16.77 0.33 -2.66
C ARG A 42 17.55 -0.12 -3.90
N PHE A 43 18.82 0.22 -3.98
CA PHE A 43 19.68 -0.06 -5.15
C PHE A 43 20.78 -1.11 -4.86
N ASP A 44 20.89 -1.58 -3.63
CA ASP A 44 21.76 -2.70 -3.27
C ASP A 44 21.27 -3.99 -3.96
N GLN A 45 22.19 -4.93 -4.22
CA GLN A 45 21.87 -6.19 -4.90
C GLN A 45 21.04 -6.01 -6.19
N LEU A 46 21.29 -4.94 -6.94
CA LEU A 46 20.47 -4.49 -8.08
C LEU A 46 20.07 -5.61 -9.08
N PRO A 47 20.99 -6.52 -9.51
CA PRO A 47 20.59 -7.60 -10.42
C PRO A 47 19.51 -8.51 -9.84
N ARG A 48 19.61 -8.90 -8.55
CA ARG A 48 18.62 -9.73 -7.87
C ARG A 48 17.28 -9.02 -7.76
N ARG A 49 17.29 -7.73 -7.40
CA ARG A 49 16.08 -6.90 -7.27
C ARG A 49 15.35 -6.75 -8.60
N LEU A 50 16.10 -6.47 -9.69
CA LEU A 50 15.53 -6.38 -11.03
C LEU A 50 14.87 -7.70 -11.44
N VAL A 51 15.57 -8.83 -11.30
CA VAL A 51 14.99 -10.15 -11.61
C VAL A 51 13.71 -10.40 -10.80
N MET A 52 13.71 -10.14 -9.49
CA MET A 52 12.53 -10.34 -8.65
C MET A 52 11.37 -9.40 -9.02
N GLY A 53 11.66 -8.12 -9.28
CA GLY A 53 10.63 -7.15 -9.71
C GLY A 53 10.03 -7.52 -11.07
N PHE A 54 10.84 -7.96 -12.03
CA PHE A 54 10.37 -8.46 -13.32
C PHE A 54 9.54 -9.75 -13.19
N LEU A 55 9.98 -10.72 -12.37
CA LEU A 55 9.21 -11.94 -12.11
C LEU A 55 7.86 -11.63 -11.45
N ARG A 56 7.82 -10.71 -10.47
CA ARG A 56 6.56 -10.25 -9.85
C ARG A 56 5.66 -9.57 -10.89
N THR A 57 6.23 -8.77 -11.78
CA THR A 57 5.48 -8.15 -12.89
C THR A 57 4.93 -9.20 -13.84
N LEU A 58 5.74 -10.17 -14.26
CA LEU A 58 5.32 -11.24 -15.17
C LEU A 58 4.24 -12.14 -14.56
N SER A 59 4.31 -12.43 -13.27
CA SER A 59 3.31 -13.25 -12.59
C SER A 59 1.94 -12.57 -12.46
N GLN A 60 1.84 -11.24 -12.57
CA GLN A 60 0.62 -10.44 -12.38
C GLN A 60 -0.13 -10.71 -11.06
N THR A 61 0.49 -11.39 -10.10
CA THR A 61 -0.15 -11.81 -8.84
C THR A 61 -0.75 -10.65 -8.06
N THR A 62 -0.03 -9.52 -7.98
CA THR A 62 -0.50 -8.28 -7.33
C THR A 62 -1.71 -7.66 -8.05
N VAL A 63 -1.78 -7.81 -9.38
CA VAL A 63 -2.88 -7.29 -10.19
C VAL A 63 -4.14 -8.14 -10.03
N PHE A 64 -4.01 -9.48 -10.01
CA PHE A 64 -5.14 -10.41 -9.90
C PHE A 64 -5.79 -10.39 -8.51
N ARG A 65 -5.02 -10.11 -7.44
CA ARG A 65 -5.46 -10.21 -6.05
C ARG A 65 -6.75 -9.44 -5.72
N ALA A 66 -6.91 -8.22 -6.23
CA ALA A 66 -8.00 -7.33 -5.81
C ALA A 66 -9.22 -7.31 -6.77
N ARG A 67 -9.02 -7.56 -8.07
CA ARG A 67 -10.07 -7.48 -9.09
C ARG A 67 -9.85 -8.56 -10.16
N PRO A 68 -10.13 -9.83 -9.89
CA PRO A 68 -9.76 -10.95 -10.77
C PRO A 68 -10.35 -10.84 -12.17
N LEU A 69 -11.64 -10.50 -12.34
CA LEU A 69 -12.28 -10.37 -13.65
C LEU A 69 -11.64 -9.26 -14.51
N VAL A 70 -11.46 -8.08 -13.95
CA VAL A 70 -10.81 -6.96 -14.66
C VAL A 70 -9.36 -7.28 -14.99
N SER A 71 -8.68 -7.98 -14.08
CA SER A 71 -7.29 -8.41 -14.26
C SER A 71 -7.15 -9.49 -15.33
N PHE A 72 -8.15 -10.35 -15.50
CA PHE A 72 -8.19 -11.35 -16.57
C PHE A 72 -8.15 -10.69 -17.97
N PHE A 73 -9.02 -9.71 -18.22
CA PHE A 73 -8.98 -8.97 -19.49
C PHE A 73 -7.71 -8.11 -19.64
N HIS A 74 -7.16 -7.60 -18.53
CA HIS A 74 -5.85 -6.94 -18.55
C HIS A 74 -4.73 -7.93 -18.92
N GLY A 75 -4.81 -9.16 -18.45
CA GLY A 75 -3.87 -10.23 -18.80
C GLY A 75 -3.80 -10.48 -20.30
N PHE A 76 -4.90 -10.42 -21.02
CA PHE A 76 -4.91 -10.53 -22.49
C PHE A 76 -4.04 -9.46 -23.14
N ILE A 77 -4.18 -8.20 -22.69
CA ILE A 77 -3.39 -7.10 -23.21
C ILE A 77 -1.93 -7.24 -22.78
N PHE A 78 -1.68 -7.57 -21.50
CA PHE A 78 -0.34 -7.64 -20.93
C PHE A 78 0.52 -8.74 -21.57
N TYR A 79 0.05 -10.01 -21.57
CA TYR A 79 0.80 -11.12 -22.16
C TYR A 79 0.85 -11.02 -23.68
N GLY A 80 -0.23 -10.52 -24.28
CA GLY A 80 -0.26 -10.22 -25.69
C GLY A 80 0.77 -9.16 -26.06
N PHE A 81 0.87 -8.07 -25.29
CA PHE A 81 1.89 -7.02 -25.52
C PHE A 81 3.31 -7.56 -25.45
N ILE A 82 3.63 -8.39 -24.44
CA ILE A 82 4.97 -8.98 -24.32
C ILE A 82 5.30 -9.84 -25.56
N PHE A 83 4.36 -10.66 -25.99
CA PHE A 83 4.57 -11.47 -27.20
C PHE A 83 4.65 -10.62 -28.47
N TYR A 84 3.90 -9.51 -28.51
CA TYR A 84 3.91 -8.57 -29.63
C TYR A 84 5.23 -7.82 -29.80
N LEU A 85 6.08 -7.73 -28.79
CA LEU A 85 7.46 -7.24 -28.99
C LEU A 85 8.19 -8.12 -30.01
N LEU A 86 8.04 -9.44 -29.90
CA LEU A 86 8.60 -10.38 -30.85
C LEU A 86 7.89 -10.30 -32.22
N VAL A 87 6.55 -10.24 -32.21
CA VAL A 87 5.74 -10.12 -33.43
C VAL A 87 6.14 -8.90 -34.27
N ASN A 88 6.30 -7.73 -33.61
CA ASN A 88 6.70 -6.52 -34.31
C ASN A 88 8.12 -6.59 -34.91
N VAL A 89 9.06 -7.29 -34.27
CA VAL A 89 10.37 -7.58 -34.84
C VAL A 89 10.24 -8.39 -36.11
N PHE A 90 9.46 -9.47 -36.11
CA PHE A 90 9.23 -10.29 -37.31
C PHE A 90 8.48 -9.51 -38.40
N ASP A 91 7.52 -8.66 -38.06
CA ASP A 91 6.80 -7.85 -39.05
C ASP A 91 7.71 -6.80 -39.69
N VAL A 92 8.68 -6.20 -38.96
CA VAL A 92 9.74 -5.38 -39.56
C VAL A 92 10.58 -6.22 -40.47
N LEU A 93 11.04 -7.40 -40.06
CA LEU A 93 11.86 -8.30 -40.89
C LEU A 93 11.15 -8.70 -42.18
N LYS A 94 9.85 -9.03 -42.14
CA LYS A 94 9.01 -9.30 -43.31
C LYS A 94 9.00 -8.14 -44.31
N GLY A 95 9.08 -6.90 -43.82
CA GLY A 95 9.18 -5.72 -44.68
C GLY A 95 10.52 -5.59 -45.39
N TYR A 96 11.62 -6.05 -44.80
CA TYR A 96 12.98 -5.80 -45.27
C TYR A 96 13.64 -6.97 -45.97
N LEU A 97 13.38 -8.21 -45.53
CA LEU A 97 14.08 -9.40 -45.96
C LEU A 97 13.21 -10.25 -46.89
N PRO A 98 13.81 -10.98 -47.87
CA PRO A 98 13.11 -11.97 -48.66
C PRO A 98 12.52 -13.08 -47.74
N PRO A 99 11.39 -13.70 -48.12
CA PRO A 99 10.75 -14.76 -47.30
C PRO A 99 11.70 -15.91 -46.94
N LEU A 100 12.64 -16.27 -47.82
CA LEU A 100 13.66 -17.32 -47.59
C LEU A 100 14.67 -16.97 -46.47
N TRP A 101 14.81 -15.71 -46.13
CA TRP A 101 15.73 -15.23 -45.05
C TRP A 101 15.00 -15.06 -43.73
N ILE A 102 13.69 -15.04 -43.71
CA ILE A 102 12.89 -14.96 -42.49
C ILE A 102 12.67 -16.39 -41.97
N VAL A 103 13.77 -16.94 -41.49
CA VAL A 103 13.92 -18.36 -41.10
C VAL A 103 12.86 -18.77 -40.07
N GLY A 104 12.29 -17.87 -39.27
CA GLY A 104 11.31 -18.16 -38.22
C GLY A 104 9.94 -18.58 -38.73
N LEU A 105 9.56 -18.32 -39.97
CA LEU A 105 8.23 -18.68 -40.48
C LEU A 105 8.14 -20.14 -40.98
N ASP A 106 9.27 -20.69 -41.44
CA ASP A 106 9.38 -22.07 -41.93
C ASP A 106 10.05 -23.03 -40.93
N TRP A 107 10.19 -22.66 -39.66
CA TRP A 107 10.80 -23.49 -38.62
C TRP A 107 9.90 -24.66 -38.18
N GLY A 108 9.16 -25.27 -39.04
CA GLY A 108 8.28 -26.41 -38.75
C GLY A 108 7.36 -26.10 -37.56
N ILE A 109 7.40 -26.93 -36.52
CA ILE A 109 6.49 -26.78 -35.36
C ILE A 109 6.69 -25.45 -34.63
N VAL A 110 7.90 -24.91 -34.56
CA VAL A 110 8.19 -23.65 -33.84
C VAL A 110 7.56 -22.45 -34.56
N GLY A 111 7.68 -22.39 -35.89
CA GLY A 111 7.03 -21.37 -36.71
C GLY A 111 5.51 -21.50 -36.68
N ASN A 112 4.99 -22.72 -36.70
CA ASN A 112 3.58 -22.97 -36.57
C ASN A 112 3.01 -22.48 -35.23
N VAL A 113 3.63 -22.82 -34.13
CA VAL A 113 3.22 -22.37 -32.78
C VAL A 113 3.33 -20.84 -32.68
N TYR A 114 4.38 -20.23 -33.22
CA TYR A 114 4.53 -18.77 -33.27
C TYR A 114 3.35 -18.10 -33.98
N ARG A 115 2.99 -18.60 -35.20
CA ARG A 115 1.88 -18.03 -36.00
C ARG A 115 0.54 -18.19 -35.27
N LEU A 116 0.29 -19.37 -34.67
CA LEU A 116 -0.91 -19.59 -33.88
C LEU A 116 -1.01 -18.65 -32.68
N LEU A 117 0.08 -18.51 -31.92
CA LEU A 117 0.09 -17.60 -30.79
C LEU A 117 -0.09 -16.15 -31.21
N ALA A 118 0.55 -15.73 -32.32
CA ALA A 118 0.41 -14.37 -32.84
C ALA A 118 -1.03 -14.07 -33.24
N ASP A 119 -1.70 -15.02 -33.91
CA ASP A 119 -3.08 -14.88 -34.36
C ASP A 119 -4.08 -14.89 -33.18
N LEU A 120 -3.93 -15.85 -32.25
CA LEU A 120 -4.78 -15.97 -31.05
C LEU A 120 -4.66 -14.76 -30.15
N LEU A 121 -3.41 -14.34 -29.81
CA LEU A 121 -3.17 -13.20 -28.94
C LEU A 121 -3.64 -11.88 -29.58
N THR A 122 -3.60 -11.75 -30.90
CA THR A 122 -4.22 -10.63 -31.62
C THR A 122 -5.68 -10.45 -31.23
N VAL A 123 -6.47 -11.53 -31.31
CA VAL A 123 -7.90 -11.48 -30.98
C VAL A 123 -8.12 -11.24 -29.49
N LEU A 124 -7.33 -11.88 -28.63
CA LEU A 124 -7.44 -11.67 -27.18
C LEU A 124 -7.11 -10.22 -26.78
N ILE A 125 -6.08 -9.59 -27.38
CA ILE A 125 -5.79 -8.17 -27.16
C ILE A 125 -6.99 -7.30 -27.57
N LEU A 126 -7.56 -7.53 -28.75
CA LEU A 126 -8.72 -6.78 -29.25
C LEU A 126 -9.91 -6.91 -28.29
N ILE A 127 -10.22 -8.13 -27.83
CA ILE A 127 -11.27 -8.37 -26.82
C ILE A 127 -10.96 -7.56 -25.53
N GLY A 128 -9.74 -7.63 -25.04
CA GLY A 128 -9.32 -6.90 -23.82
C GLY A 128 -9.48 -5.40 -23.97
N VAL A 129 -9.06 -4.82 -25.10
CA VAL A 129 -9.16 -3.37 -25.34
C VAL A 129 -10.62 -2.94 -25.47
N VAL A 130 -11.44 -3.69 -26.19
CA VAL A 130 -12.89 -3.41 -26.31
C VAL A 130 -13.56 -3.48 -24.94
N PHE A 131 -13.23 -4.48 -24.10
CA PHE A 131 -13.72 -4.55 -22.72
C PHE A 131 -13.40 -3.27 -21.93
N PHE A 132 -12.16 -2.75 -21.99
CA PHE A 132 -11.78 -1.54 -21.26
C PHE A 132 -12.43 -0.27 -21.83
N LEU A 133 -12.62 -0.18 -23.14
CA LEU A 133 -13.36 0.93 -23.76
C LEU A 133 -14.82 0.93 -23.29
N LEU A 134 -15.50 -0.23 -23.36
CA LEU A 134 -16.87 -0.38 -22.88
C LEU A 134 -16.99 -0.07 -21.39
N ARG A 135 -16.10 -0.60 -20.56
CA ARG A 135 -16.08 -0.38 -19.11
C ARG A 135 -15.96 1.10 -18.76
N ARG A 136 -15.03 1.83 -19.39
CA ARG A 136 -14.76 3.24 -19.06
C ARG A 136 -15.76 4.20 -19.67
N PHE A 137 -16.07 4.05 -20.95
CA PHE A 137 -16.81 5.06 -21.72
C PHE A 137 -18.31 4.75 -21.85
N VAL A 138 -18.71 3.49 -21.84
CA VAL A 138 -20.12 3.10 -21.96
C VAL A 138 -20.72 2.81 -20.59
N ALA A 139 -20.14 1.88 -19.84
CA ALA A 139 -20.62 1.50 -18.51
C ALA A 139 -20.29 2.54 -17.43
N LYS A 140 -19.33 3.42 -17.68
CA LYS A 140 -18.90 4.49 -16.75
C LYS A 140 -18.71 3.95 -15.32
N ASP A 141 -17.90 2.88 -15.20
CA ASP A 141 -17.71 2.15 -13.95
C ASP A 141 -17.38 3.10 -12.79
N ARG A 142 -18.26 3.14 -11.78
CA ARG A 142 -18.14 3.99 -10.60
C ARG A 142 -16.83 3.82 -9.85
N GLN A 143 -16.19 2.65 -9.94
CA GLN A 143 -14.89 2.40 -9.33
C GLN A 143 -13.74 3.22 -9.96
N LEU A 144 -13.95 3.85 -11.10
CA LEU A 144 -12.98 4.71 -11.80
C LEU A 144 -13.26 6.20 -11.61
N VAL A 145 -14.33 6.55 -10.92
CA VAL A 145 -14.74 7.94 -10.67
C VAL A 145 -14.15 8.41 -9.34
N GLN A 146 -13.72 9.65 -9.29
CA GLN A 146 -13.30 10.29 -8.03
C GLN A 146 -14.52 10.83 -7.30
N ALA A 147 -14.47 10.82 -5.96
CA ALA A 147 -15.53 11.38 -5.13
C ALA A 147 -15.64 12.91 -5.32
N GLU A 148 -16.84 13.44 -5.13
CA GLU A 148 -17.08 14.87 -5.07
C GLU A 148 -16.30 15.50 -3.91
N GLY A 149 -15.66 16.66 -4.14
CA GLY A 149 -14.77 17.29 -3.15
C GLY A 149 -13.29 16.86 -3.22
N THR A 150 -12.95 15.77 -3.94
CA THR A 150 -11.54 15.41 -4.17
C THR A 150 -10.84 16.50 -4.99
N LEU A 151 -9.69 17.01 -4.49
CA LEU A 151 -8.85 17.91 -5.27
C LEU A 151 -8.29 17.19 -6.49
N LEU A 152 -8.56 17.73 -7.68
CA LEU A 152 -8.04 17.22 -8.95
C LEU A 152 -7.28 18.32 -9.68
N HIS A 153 -6.12 17.98 -10.22
CA HIS A 153 -5.34 18.83 -11.10
C HIS A 153 -6.20 19.34 -12.28
N GLU A 154 -5.99 20.57 -12.75
CA GLU A 154 -6.83 21.23 -13.78
C GLU A 154 -6.98 20.38 -15.04
N LYS A 155 -5.87 19.77 -15.52
CA LYS A 155 -5.91 18.89 -16.70
C LYS A 155 -6.72 17.61 -16.46
N VAL A 156 -6.77 17.12 -15.21
CA VAL A 156 -7.59 15.96 -14.84
C VAL A 156 -9.07 16.32 -14.87
N ARG A 157 -9.43 17.48 -14.31
CA ARG A 157 -10.81 18.01 -14.37
C ARG A 157 -11.32 18.24 -15.80
N LEU A 158 -10.42 18.57 -16.72
CA LEU A 158 -10.69 18.72 -18.14
C LEU A 158 -10.67 17.38 -18.91
N GLY A 159 -10.81 16.24 -18.24
CA GLY A 159 -10.89 14.91 -18.88
C GLY A 159 -9.54 14.38 -19.36
N GLY A 160 -8.43 14.80 -18.76
CA GLY A 160 -7.09 14.36 -19.15
C GLY A 160 -6.89 12.84 -19.03
N VAL A 161 -7.41 12.22 -17.96
CA VAL A 161 -7.30 10.77 -17.73
C VAL A 161 -8.09 9.97 -18.76
N GLU A 162 -9.30 10.43 -19.08
CA GLU A 162 -10.18 9.83 -20.10
C GLU A 162 -9.56 9.94 -21.49
N ARG A 163 -9.07 11.13 -21.83
CA ARG A 163 -8.41 11.40 -23.13
C ARG A 163 -7.17 10.54 -23.33
N ASP A 164 -6.27 10.48 -22.33
CA ASP A 164 -5.09 9.63 -22.39
C ASP A 164 -5.46 8.14 -22.50
N SER A 165 -6.47 7.71 -21.76
CA SER A 165 -7.00 6.34 -21.84
C SER A 165 -7.58 6.00 -23.21
N LEU A 166 -8.26 6.95 -23.85
CA LEU A 166 -8.81 6.79 -25.18
C LEU A 166 -7.71 6.71 -26.23
N ILE A 167 -6.71 7.60 -26.18
CA ILE A 167 -5.58 7.60 -27.10
C ILE A 167 -4.84 6.26 -27.04
N VAL A 168 -4.53 5.77 -25.83
CA VAL A 168 -3.85 4.48 -25.64
C VAL A 168 -4.69 3.33 -26.15
N ALA A 169 -5.99 3.30 -25.83
CA ALA A 169 -6.87 2.22 -26.29
C ALA A 169 -7.06 2.21 -27.81
N LEU A 170 -7.24 3.38 -28.43
CA LEU A 170 -7.34 3.51 -29.88
C LEU A 170 -6.02 3.12 -30.55
N PHE A 171 -4.87 3.54 -30.00
CA PHE A 171 -3.57 3.11 -30.51
C PHE A 171 -3.46 1.57 -30.55
N ILE A 172 -3.77 0.88 -29.42
CA ILE A 172 -3.69 -0.58 -29.36
C ILE A 172 -4.69 -1.22 -30.34
N LEU A 173 -5.93 -0.75 -30.36
CA LEU A 173 -6.99 -1.27 -31.23
C LEU A 173 -6.60 -1.14 -32.71
N LEU A 174 -6.12 0.02 -33.11
CA LEU A 174 -5.75 0.29 -34.50
C LEU A 174 -4.47 -0.45 -34.89
N HIS A 175 -3.42 -0.41 -34.04
CA HIS A 175 -2.17 -1.12 -34.28
C HIS A 175 -2.40 -2.61 -34.51
N VAL A 176 -3.10 -3.26 -33.56
CA VAL A 176 -3.37 -4.70 -33.62
C VAL A 176 -4.36 -5.03 -34.75
N GLY A 177 -5.35 -4.16 -34.97
CA GLY A 177 -6.32 -4.32 -36.06
C GLY A 177 -5.69 -4.19 -37.45
N PHE A 178 -4.82 -3.21 -37.68
CA PHE A 178 -4.08 -3.06 -38.94
C PHE A 178 -3.14 -4.24 -39.18
N ARG A 179 -2.48 -4.74 -38.12
CA ARG A 179 -1.65 -5.93 -38.23
C ARG A 179 -2.47 -7.15 -38.64
N LEU A 180 -3.63 -7.40 -38.01
CA LEU A 180 -4.52 -8.51 -38.38
C LEU A 180 -5.01 -8.38 -39.84
N ALA A 181 -5.45 -7.19 -40.22
CA ALA A 181 -5.88 -6.92 -41.61
C ALA A 181 -4.75 -7.15 -42.61
N GLY A 182 -3.54 -6.63 -42.30
CA GLY A 182 -2.38 -6.83 -43.19
C GLY A 182 -2.02 -8.29 -43.38
N GLU A 183 -1.98 -9.06 -42.28
CA GLU A 183 -1.72 -10.51 -42.37
C GLU A 183 -2.82 -11.24 -43.17
N SER A 184 -4.09 -10.86 -42.99
CA SER A 184 -5.21 -11.41 -43.75
C SER A 184 -5.11 -11.10 -45.26
N PHE A 185 -4.68 -9.86 -45.61
CA PHE A 185 -4.43 -9.52 -47.02
C PHE A 185 -3.25 -10.30 -47.60
N LEU A 186 -2.19 -10.56 -46.81
CA LEU A 186 -1.06 -11.37 -47.23
C LEU A 186 -1.48 -12.79 -47.53
N LEU A 187 -2.19 -13.46 -46.61
CA LEU A 187 -2.73 -14.81 -46.79
C LEU A 187 -3.68 -14.91 -48.01
N ALA A 188 -4.53 -13.89 -48.20
CA ALA A 188 -5.41 -13.85 -49.40
C ALA A 188 -4.63 -13.68 -50.70
N SER A 189 -3.39 -13.12 -50.67
CA SER A 189 -2.52 -13.00 -51.87
C SER A 189 -1.79 -14.31 -52.22
N GLU A 190 -1.50 -15.16 -51.21
CA GLU A 190 -0.79 -16.42 -51.37
C GLU A 190 -1.72 -17.56 -51.82
N ALA A 191 -3.03 -17.37 -51.76
CA ALA A 191 -4.09 -18.34 -52.12
C ALA A 191 -4.00 -19.71 -51.40
N HIS A 192 -3.26 -19.76 -50.26
CA HIS A 192 -3.12 -20.96 -49.45
C HIS A 192 -3.62 -20.71 -48.04
N PRO A 193 -4.58 -21.50 -47.50
CA PRO A 193 -5.00 -21.40 -46.09
C PRO A 193 -3.85 -21.85 -45.19
N ASP A 194 -3.52 -21.03 -44.18
CA ASP A 194 -2.63 -21.43 -43.09
C ASP A 194 -3.47 -21.92 -41.90
N PRO A 195 -3.45 -23.22 -41.57
CA PRO A 195 -4.23 -23.73 -40.44
C PRO A 195 -3.76 -23.23 -39.08
N TRP A 196 -2.57 -22.63 -39.02
CA TRP A 196 -1.99 -22.02 -37.80
C TRP A 196 -2.32 -20.53 -37.62
N GLN A 197 -3.13 -19.98 -38.52
CA GLN A 197 -3.64 -18.60 -38.45
C GLN A 197 -5.17 -18.59 -38.68
N PRO A 198 -5.97 -19.21 -37.77
CA PRO A 198 -7.39 -19.39 -37.98
C PRO A 198 -8.17 -18.08 -38.13
N PHE A 199 -7.84 -17.03 -37.41
CA PHE A 199 -8.56 -15.76 -37.46
C PHE A 199 -8.15 -14.94 -38.70
N ALA A 200 -6.86 -14.76 -38.92
CA ALA A 200 -6.36 -14.10 -40.13
C ALA A 200 -6.78 -14.86 -41.40
N GLY A 201 -6.76 -16.18 -41.36
CA GLY A 201 -7.21 -17.05 -42.46
C GLY A 201 -8.71 -16.94 -42.74
N ALA A 202 -9.56 -16.87 -41.69
CA ALA A 202 -10.98 -16.61 -41.84
C ALA A 202 -11.27 -15.28 -42.54
N LEU A 203 -10.56 -14.19 -42.13
CA LEU A 203 -10.65 -12.90 -42.78
C LEU A 203 -10.11 -12.94 -44.21
N ALA A 204 -9.01 -13.65 -44.46
CA ALA A 204 -8.46 -13.85 -45.79
C ALA A 204 -9.45 -14.50 -46.76
N ASN A 205 -10.22 -15.50 -46.29
CA ASN A 205 -11.28 -16.14 -47.04
C ASN A 205 -12.43 -15.18 -47.41
N LEU A 206 -12.78 -14.25 -46.49
CA LEU A 206 -13.77 -13.20 -46.75
C LEU A 206 -13.26 -12.17 -47.78
N ILE A 207 -11.98 -11.84 -47.71
CA ILE A 207 -11.33 -10.93 -48.69
C ILE A 207 -11.27 -11.57 -50.06
N GLY A 208 -11.00 -12.87 -50.14
CA GLY A 208 -10.87 -13.64 -51.37
C GLY A 208 -9.66 -13.24 -52.25
N PRO A 209 -9.30 -14.06 -53.26
CA PRO A 209 -8.19 -13.73 -54.15
C PRO A 209 -8.52 -12.56 -55.09
N GLY A 210 -7.54 -11.79 -55.51
CA GLY A 210 -7.72 -10.67 -56.46
C GLY A 210 -6.64 -9.61 -56.46
N PRO A 211 -6.65 -8.69 -57.43
CA PRO A 211 -5.68 -7.62 -57.48
C PRO A 211 -5.76 -6.70 -56.26
N GLY A 212 -4.65 -6.08 -55.88
CA GLY A 212 -4.57 -5.15 -54.74
C GLY A 212 -4.35 -5.78 -53.37
N ARG A 213 -4.26 -7.12 -53.24
CA ARG A 213 -4.01 -7.78 -51.94
C ARG A 213 -2.66 -7.39 -51.33
N ILE A 214 -1.60 -7.28 -52.15
CA ILE A 214 -0.27 -6.80 -51.73
C ILE A 214 -0.35 -5.36 -51.27
N ALA A 215 -1.12 -4.51 -51.93
CA ALA A 215 -1.33 -3.12 -51.48
C ALA A 215 -2.05 -3.09 -50.08
N GLY A 216 -3.03 -3.98 -49.88
CA GLY A 216 -3.69 -4.15 -48.58
C GLY A 216 -2.70 -4.57 -47.48
N TRP A 217 -1.74 -5.45 -47.77
CA TRP A 217 -0.68 -5.78 -46.85
C TRP A 217 0.23 -4.56 -46.54
N HIS A 218 0.64 -3.75 -47.51
CA HIS A 218 1.39 -2.54 -47.28
C HIS A 218 0.66 -1.55 -46.38
N VAL A 219 -0.64 -1.34 -46.61
CA VAL A 219 -1.50 -0.51 -45.74
C VAL A 219 -1.56 -1.05 -44.32
N GLY A 220 -1.76 -2.36 -44.16
CA GLY A 220 -1.76 -3.02 -42.85
C GLY A 220 -0.42 -2.90 -42.11
N TRP A 221 0.69 -3.14 -42.86
CA TRP A 221 2.03 -3.03 -42.30
C TRP A 221 2.35 -1.59 -41.84
N TRP A 222 2.10 -0.59 -42.69
CA TRP A 222 2.30 0.82 -42.34
C TRP A 222 1.34 1.28 -41.26
N GLY A 223 0.07 0.83 -41.30
CA GLY A 223 -0.93 1.10 -40.26
C GLY A 223 -0.48 0.55 -38.90
N ALA A 224 0.06 -0.66 -38.86
CA ALA A 224 0.54 -1.26 -37.62
C ALA A 224 1.83 -0.59 -37.11
N LEU A 225 2.92 -0.67 -37.88
CA LEU A 225 4.24 -0.23 -37.44
C LEU A 225 4.37 1.29 -37.47
N GLY A 226 3.72 1.98 -38.40
CA GLY A 226 3.68 3.43 -38.44
C GLY A 226 2.99 4.04 -37.21
N LEU A 227 1.93 3.40 -36.70
CA LEU A 227 1.30 3.82 -35.46
C LEU A 227 2.23 3.65 -34.25
N ILE A 228 3.08 2.61 -34.21
CA ILE A 228 4.11 2.49 -33.19
C ILE A 228 5.05 3.69 -33.23
N LEU A 229 5.54 4.04 -34.43
CA LEU A 229 6.44 5.20 -34.61
C LEU A 229 5.78 6.52 -34.21
N ALA A 230 4.48 6.68 -34.46
CA ALA A 230 3.72 7.86 -34.03
C ALA A 230 3.49 7.88 -32.50
N PHE A 231 3.27 6.72 -31.89
CA PHE A 231 2.99 6.60 -30.45
C PHE A 231 4.25 6.66 -29.58
N LEU A 232 5.39 6.18 -30.06
CA LEU A 232 6.62 6.08 -29.30
C LEU A 232 7.08 7.42 -28.66
N PRO A 233 7.03 8.59 -29.35
CA PRO A 233 7.27 9.90 -28.73
C PRO A 233 6.24 10.32 -27.68
N TYR A 234 5.00 9.84 -27.77
CA TYR A 234 3.94 10.09 -26.81
C TYR A 234 4.07 9.18 -25.57
N PHE A 235 4.67 8.02 -25.71
CA PHE A 235 4.77 6.98 -24.70
C PHE A 235 5.23 7.49 -23.31
N PRO A 236 6.36 8.25 -23.17
CA PRO A 236 6.83 8.73 -21.87
C PRO A 236 5.83 9.67 -21.16
N ARG A 237 4.93 10.30 -21.94
CA ARG A 237 3.91 11.23 -21.44
C ARG A 237 2.59 10.55 -21.13
N SER A 238 2.32 9.39 -21.74
CA SER A 238 1.08 8.62 -21.59
C SER A 238 1.09 7.78 -20.31
N LYS A 239 -0.08 7.35 -19.84
CA LYS A 239 -0.16 6.36 -18.76
C LYS A 239 0.55 5.05 -19.10
N HIS A 240 0.84 4.80 -20.36
CA HIS A 240 1.48 3.56 -20.81
C HIS A 240 2.93 3.42 -20.32
N ILE A 241 3.56 4.50 -19.84
CA ILE A 241 4.89 4.45 -19.21
C ILE A 241 4.95 3.49 -18.01
N HIS A 242 3.81 3.18 -17.39
CA HIS A 242 3.75 2.20 -16.30
C HIS A 242 4.34 0.83 -16.69
N LEU A 243 4.36 0.47 -17.98
CA LEU A 243 5.00 -0.75 -18.47
C LEU A 243 6.49 -0.82 -18.13
N PHE A 244 7.17 0.32 -18.08
CA PHE A 244 8.55 0.42 -17.65
C PHE A 244 8.65 0.79 -16.16
N ALA A 245 7.92 1.81 -15.72
CA ALA A 245 8.04 2.33 -14.37
C ALA A 245 7.60 1.33 -13.28
N ALA A 246 6.53 0.56 -13.49
CA ALA A 246 6.02 -0.38 -12.50
C ALA A 246 6.98 -1.56 -12.19
N PRO A 247 7.63 -2.22 -13.17
CA PRO A 247 8.66 -3.22 -12.89
C PRO A 247 9.81 -2.67 -12.05
N PHE A 248 10.28 -1.45 -12.36
CA PHE A 248 11.33 -0.80 -11.57
C PHE A 248 10.84 -0.46 -10.15
N LYS A 249 9.62 0.08 -10.00
CA LYS A 249 9.06 0.36 -8.66
C LYS A 249 8.97 -0.92 -7.81
N LEU A 250 8.53 -2.03 -8.39
CA LEU A 250 8.50 -3.33 -7.71
C LEU A 250 9.90 -3.89 -7.42
N SER A 251 10.91 -3.50 -8.19
CA SER A 251 12.31 -3.85 -7.95
C SER A 251 12.93 -3.04 -6.81
N PHE A 252 12.49 -1.79 -6.63
CA PHE A 252 13.01 -0.85 -5.63
C PHE A 252 12.22 -0.83 -4.31
N GLU A 253 11.53 -1.92 -3.99
CA GLU A 253 10.91 -2.11 -2.67
C GLU A 253 12.00 -2.03 -1.58
N PRO A 254 11.82 -1.24 -0.50
CA PRO A 254 12.84 -1.04 0.50
C PRO A 254 13.13 -2.34 1.27
N ARG A 255 14.40 -2.56 1.64
CA ARG A 255 14.85 -3.69 2.46
C ARG A 255 15.89 -3.23 3.44
N TYR A 256 15.96 -3.89 4.59
CA TYR A 256 17.07 -3.73 5.51
C TYR A 256 18.37 -4.32 4.94
N PRO A 257 19.55 -3.93 5.46
CA PRO A 257 20.84 -4.44 4.97
C PRO A 257 21.00 -5.97 5.01
N ASP A 258 20.34 -6.64 5.95
CA ASP A 258 20.28 -8.10 6.08
C ASP A 258 19.37 -8.77 5.01
N GLY A 259 18.66 -7.95 4.21
CA GLY A 259 17.73 -8.39 3.17
C GLY A 259 16.30 -8.59 3.65
N ALA A 260 16.01 -8.37 4.95
CA ALA A 260 14.66 -8.39 5.48
C ALA A 260 13.82 -7.27 4.82
N ARG A 261 12.51 -7.47 4.77
CA ARG A 261 11.58 -6.48 4.22
C ARG A 261 11.41 -5.34 5.22
N VAL A 262 11.57 -4.09 4.76
CA VAL A 262 11.13 -2.93 5.52
C VAL A 262 9.61 -2.95 5.65
N PRO A 263 9.05 -2.73 6.84
CA PRO A 263 7.61 -2.73 7.04
C PRO A 263 6.89 -1.78 6.10
N ARG A 264 5.68 -2.16 5.71
CA ARG A 264 4.86 -1.30 4.85
C ARG A 264 4.49 -0.02 5.59
N GLY A 265 4.73 1.13 4.96
CA GLY A 265 4.48 2.43 5.55
C GLY A 265 5.53 2.89 6.56
N ALA A 266 6.70 2.25 6.58
CA ALA A 266 7.84 2.76 7.31
C ALA A 266 8.19 4.16 6.78
N LEU A 267 8.34 5.09 7.72
CA LEU A 267 8.73 6.47 7.42
C LEU A 267 10.25 6.59 7.45
N GLU A 268 10.79 7.33 6.51
CA GLU A 268 12.21 7.65 6.49
C GLU A 268 12.56 8.55 7.68
N PRO A 269 13.69 8.34 8.37
CA PRO A 269 14.14 9.23 9.42
C PRO A 269 14.50 10.60 8.87
N ILE A 270 14.40 11.61 9.72
CA ILE A 270 14.96 12.95 9.48
C ILE A 270 16.18 13.10 10.38
N ASP A 271 17.29 13.55 9.79
CA ASP A 271 18.49 13.92 10.53
C ASP A 271 18.33 15.38 11.01
N PHE A 272 18.14 15.56 12.32
CA PHE A 272 18.04 16.87 12.93
C PHE A 272 19.40 17.45 13.36
N GLU A 273 20.49 16.70 13.19
CA GLU A 273 21.85 17.14 13.43
C GLU A 273 22.50 17.72 12.15
N ASP A 274 21.88 17.53 10.99
CA ASP A 274 22.32 18.14 9.75
C ASP A 274 21.99 19.65 9.72
N GLU A 275 22.97 20.46 10.08
CA GLU A 275 22.86 21.93 10.07
C GLU A 275 22.64 22.52 8.66
N THR A 276 22.79 21.71 7.61
CA THR A 276 22.57 22.15 6.22
C THR A 276 21.16 21.91 5.71
N ALA A 277 20.33 21.20 6.49
CA ALA A 277 18.96 20.90 6.14
C ALA A 277 18.07 22.14 6.23
N GLU A 278 17.66 22.68 5.10
CA GLU A 278 16.78 23.86 5.01
C GLU A 278 15.28 23.49 4.96
N GLN A 279 14.95 22.22 4.68
CA GLN A 279 13.60 21.75 4.44
C GLN A 279 13.33 20.41 5.15
N PHE A 280 12.25 20.35 5.93
CA PHE A 280 11.75 19.15 6.56
C PHE A 280 10.37 18.77 5.97
N GLY A 281 10.27 17.60 5.35
CA GLY A 281 9.06 17.17 4.67
C GLY A 281 8.93 17.74 3.26
N VAL A 282 7.73 17.67 2.67
CA VAL A 282 7.49 17.91 1.25
C VAL A 282 6.57 19.12 1.05
N ALA A 283 7.14 20.26 0.64
CA ALA A 283 6.42 21.43 0.19
C ALA A 283 6.22 21.46 -1.34
N ARG A 284 7.21 20.96 -2.10
CA ARG A 284 7.28 21.00 -3.56
C ARG A 284 7.67 19.65 -4.14
N LEU A 285 7.55 19.48 -5.48
CA LEU A 285 7.83 18.19 -6.13
C LEU A 285 9.28 17.71 -5.94
N GLU A 286 10.24 18.61 -5.97
CA GLU A 286 11.67 18.30 -5.78
C GLU A 286 12.02 17.82 -4.38
N HIS A 287 11.17 18.04 -3.38
CA HIS A 287 11.35 17.55 -2.01
C HIS A 287 10.86 16.10 -1.84
N PHE A 288 10.18 15.52 -2.84
CA PHE A 288 9.88 14.09 -2.83
C PHE A 288 11.15 13.27 -3.08
N ARG A 289 11.21 12.09 -2.50
CA ARG A 289 12.27 11.14 -2.76
C ARG A 289 12.15 10.54 -4.16
N GLN A 290 13.26 10.02 -4.69
CA GLN A 290 13.31 9.40 -6.02
C GLN A 290 12.20 8.37 -6.26
N VAL A 291 11.94 7.53 -5.25
CA VAL A 291 10.89 6.50 -5.35
C VAL A 291 9.48 7.08 -5.31
N GLN A 292 9.26 8.19 -4.62
CA GLN A 292 7.98 8.91 -4.58
C GLN A 292 7.75 9.71 -5.88
N LEU A 293 8.82 10.13 -6.57
CA LEU A 293 8.74 10.69 -7.93
C LEU A 293 8.57 9.61 -9.01
N LEU A 294 8.98 8.36 -8.73
CA LEU A 294 8.71 7.22 -9.61
C LEU A 294 7.23 6.77 -9.53
N ASP A 295 6.57 6.91 -8.38
CA ASP A 295 5.20 6.44 -8.12
C ASP A 295 4.18 6.96 -9.14
N PRO A 296 4.08 8.25 -9.47
CA PRO A 296 3.13 8.75 -10.47
C PRO A 296 3.37 8.19 -11.88
N TYR A 297 4.59 7.78 -12.22
CA TYR A 297 4.89 7.09 -13.48
C TYR A 297 4.54 5.59 -13.42
N ALA A 298 4.67 4.95 -12.27
CA ALA A 298 4.27 3.56 -12.06
C ALA A 298 2.75 3.39 -11.90
N CYS A 299 2.05 4.41 -11.43
CA CYS A 299 0.62 4.38 -11.15
C CYS A 299 -0.21 4.10 -12.42
N ILE A 300 -1.00 3.03 -12.37
CA ILE A 300 -1.89 2.60 -13.47
C ILE A 300 -3.27 3.28 -13.44
N GLN A 301 -3.49 4.23 -12.55
CA GLN A 301 -4.73 5.01 -12.41
C GLN A 301 -5.98 4.11 -12.26
N CYS A 302 -5.89 3.05 -11.50
CA CYS A 302 -6.95 2.03 -11.35
C CYS A 302 -7.93 2.29 -10.20
N ASN A 303 -7.70 3.30 -9.36
CA ASN A 303 -8.48 3.68 -8.18
C ASN A 303 -8.66 2.59 -7.10
N ARG A 304 -7.90 1.49 -7.12
CA ARG A 304 -8.00 0.44 -6.07
C ARG A 304 -7.71 1.01 -4.68
N CYS A 305 -6.69 1.86 -4.57
CA CYS A 305 -6.29 2.51 -3.32
C CYS A 305 -7.39 3.44 -2.77
N THR A 306 -8.09 4.18 -3.63
CA THR A 306 -9.22 5.02 -3.25
C THR A 306 -10.42 4.18 -2.78
N ASN A 307 -10.72 3.08 -3.48
CA ASN A 307 -11.88 2.24 -3.16
C ASN A 307 -11.76 1.47 -1.82
N VAL A 308 -10.55 1.31 -1.29
CA VAL A 308 -10.32 0.70 0.03
C VAL A 308 -9.99 1.74 1.11
N CYS A 309 -9.87 3.01 0.74
CA CYS A 309 -9.55 4.08 1.68
C CYS A 309 -10.73 4.32 2.64
N PRO A 310 -10.52 4.21 3.96
CA PRO A 310 -11.60 4.43 4.94
C PRO A 310 -12.20 5.83 4.85
N ALA A 311 -11.36 6.86 4.70
CA ALA A 311 -11.81 8.24 4.56
C ALA A 311 -12.68 8.42 3.31
N ASN A 312 -12.23 7.95 2.15
CA ASN A 312 -13.02 8.04 0.91
C ASN A 312 -14.33 7.25 1.01
N HIS A 313 -14.28 6.05 1.59
CA HIS A 313 -15.46 5.17 1.72
C HIS A 313 -16.54 5.77 2.62
N THR A 314 -16.17 6.65 3.52
CA THR A 314 -17.08 7.37 4.45
C THR A 314 -17.39 8.80 3.98
N GLY A 315 -17.18 9.11 2.70
CA GLY A 315 -17.58 10.36 2.07
C GLY A 315 -16.61 11.53 2.25
N LYS A 316 -15.39 11.31 2.74
CA LYS A 316 -14.37 12.36 2.88
C LYS A 316 -13.62 12.60 1.58
N ALA A 317 -13.07 13.80 1.41
CA ALA A 317 -12.43 14.26 0.18
C ALA A 317 -11.15 13.51 -0.22
N LEU A 318 -10.53 12.73 0.68
CA LEU A 318 -9.28 12.05 0.42
C LEU A 318 -9.42 10.94 -0.64
N SER A 319 -8.65 11.05 -1.71
CA SER A 319 -8.44 9.99 -2.70
C SER A 319 -6.94 9.69 -2.85
N PRO A 320 -6.45 8.55 -2.36
CA PRO A 320 -5.04 8.16 -2.56
C PRO A 320 -4.65 8.03 -4.03
N ALA A 321 -5.57 7.66 -4.92
CA ALA A 321 -5.29 7.62 -6.35
C ALA A 321 -5.11 9.02 -6.94
N ALA A 322 -5.85 10.01 -6.45
CA ALA A 322 -5.74 11.39 -6.92
C ALA A 322 -4.35 11.98 -6.61
N ILE A 323 -3.71 11.62 -5.50
CA ILE A 323 -2.34 12.03 -5.17
C ILE A 323 -1.40 11.72 -6.34
N GLU A 324 -1.35 10.44 -6.76
CA GLU A 324 -0.46 10.00 -7.84
C GLU A 324 -0.87 10.56 -9.20
N ILE A 325 -2.17 10.66 -9.45
CA ILE A 325 -2.69 11.22 -10.70
C ILE A 325 -2.31 12.70 -10.80
N ASN A 326 -2.54 13.47 -9.75
CA ASN A 326 -2.24 14.91 -9.72
C ASN A 326 -0.73 15.17 -9.86
N LYS A 327 0.11 14.46 -9.09
CA LYS A 327 1.58 14.50 -9.24
C LYS A 327 1.99 14.25 -10.70
N ARG A 328 1.43 13.20 -11.32
CA ARG A 328 1.74 12.87 -12.70
C ARG A 328 1.41 13.97 -13.68
N TYR A 329 0.22 14.59 -13.54
CA TYR A 329 -0.21 15.65 -14.46
C TYR A 329 0.57 16.93 -14.27
N GLU A 330 0.96 17.28 -13.03
CA GLU A 330 1.86 18.41 -12.78
C GLU A 330 3.26 18.13 -13.31
N LEU A 331 3.84 16.94 -13.08
CA LEU A 331 5.11 16.52 -13.66
C LEU A 331 5.10 16.60 -15.20
N GLY A 332 3.98 16.30 -15.82
CA GLY A 332 3.79 16.48 -17.27
C GLY A 332 3.88 17.95 -17.74
N VAL A 333 3.71 18.92 -16.83
CA VAL A 333 3.85 20.37 -17.10
C VAL A 333 5.27 20.83 -16.78
N VAL A 334 5.76 20.52 -15.58
CA VAL A 334 6.97 21.12 -15.01
C VAL A 334 8.24 20.29 -15.24
N ALA A 335 8.13 19.08 -15.83
CA ALA A 335 9.29 18.23 -16.08
C ALA A 335 10.46 18.91 -16.79
N PRO A 336 10.27 19.83 -17.77
CA PRO A 336 11.40 20.55 -18.37
C PRO A 336 12.15 21.44 -17.38
N LEU A 337 11.45 22.05 -16.40
CA LEU A 337 12.03 22.90 -15.37
C LEU A 337 12.79 22.05 -14.34
N LEU A 338 12.15 20.99 -13.82
CA LEU A 338 12.78 20.09 -12.85
C LEU A 338 13.99 19.36 -13.44
N ALA A 339 13.92 18.88 -14.68
CA ALA A 339 15.05 18.24 -15.36
C ALA A 339 16.22 19.20 -15.62
N ALA A 340 15.95 20.52 -15.66
CA ALA A 340 16.99 21.57 -15.77
C ALA A 340 17.55 22.00 -14.40
N GLY A 341 17.10 21.39 -13.29
CA GLY A 341 17.54 21.72 -11.93
C GLY A 341 16.82 22.89 -11.28
N ASN A 342 15.75 23.42 -11.91
CA ASN A 342 14.96 24.51 -11.32
C ASN A 342 13.91 23.97 -10.36
N GLU A 343 13.40 24.83 -9.49
CA GLU A 343 12.32 24.53 -8.58
C GLU A 343 10.96 24.44 -9.29
N SER A 344 10.04 23.64 -8.73
CA SER A 344 8.67 23.63 -9.19
C SER A 344 7.96 24.94 -8.79
N PRO A 345 7.10 25.51 -9.67
CA PRO A 345 6.49 26.82 -9.41
C PRO A 345 5.38 26.77 -8.35
N ARG A 346 4.84 25.60 -8.04
CA ARG A 346 3.68 25.39 -7.17
C ARG A 346 4.01 24.49 -6.00
N GLU A 347 3.37 24.76 -4.88
CA GLU A 347 3.39 23.85 -3.72
C GLU A 347 2.44 22.68 -3.91
N VAL A 348 2.77 21.55 -3.26
CA VAL A 348 1.96 20.31 -3.40
C VAL A 348 0.53 20.48 -2.87
N MET A 349 0.33 21.33 -1.86
CA MET A 349 -1.00 21.64 -1.33
C MET A 349 -1.92 22.36 -2.32
N GLU A 350 -1.38 22.96 -3.38
CA GLU A 350 -2.17 23.62 -4.41
C GLU A 350 -2.79 22.64 -5.44
N PHE A 351 -2.17 21.46 -5.63
CA PHE A 351 -2.58 20.56 -6.70
C PHE A 351 -2.56 19.06 -6.36
N VAL A 352 -1.82 18.61 -5.34
CA VAL A 352 -1.78 17.18 -4.96
C VAL A 352 -2.97 16.82 -4.10
N LEU A 353 -3.18 17.53 -3.00
CA LEU A 353 -4.28 17.34 -2.05
C LEU A 353 -4.54 18.64 -1.27
N ASN A 354 -5.75 18.82 -0.79
CA ASN A 354 -6.14 19.94 0.04
C ASN A 354 -6.04 19.58 1.54
N GLU A 355 -6.19 20.56 2.42
CA GLU A 355 -6.10 20.42 3.87
C GLU A 355 -7.03 19.31 4.40
N SER A 356 -8.31 19.32 4.03
CA SER A 356 -9.27 18.27 4.46
C SER A 356 -8.83 16.87 4.02
N SER A 357 -8.27 16.72 2.82
CA SER A 357 -7.74 15.42 2.36
C SER A 357 -6.49 15.02 3.11
N LEU A 358 -5.58 15.97 3.41
CA LEU A 358 -4.35 15.74 4.16
C LEU A 358 -4.65 15.18 5.55
N TRP A 359 -5.60 15.81 6.24
CA TRP A 359 -5.93 15.46 7.62
C TRP A 359 -6.95 14.32 7.75
N ALA A 360 -7.63 13.90 6.69
CA ALA A 360 -8.52 12.73 6.71
C ALA A 360 -7.78 11.38 6.72
N CYS A 361 -6.47 11.35 6.49
CA CYS A 361 -5.72 10.11 6.43
C CYS A 361 -5.50 9.50 7.82
N THR A 362 -5.96 8.26 8.00
CA THR A 362 -5.77 7.47 9.22
C THR A 362 -4.45 6.67 9.24
N THR A 363 -3.56 6.87 8.30
CA THR A 363 -2.28 6.15 8.13
C THR A 363 -2.41 4.60 8.21
N CYS A 364 -3.55 4.05 7.85
CA CYS A 364 -3.85 2.62 8.00
C CYS A 364 -3.16 1.71 6.97
N GLY A 365 -2.49 2.24 5.96
CA GLY A 365 -1.74 1.48 4.95
C GLY A 365 -2.59 0.71 3.92
N ALA A 366 -3.94 0.80 3.95
CA ALA A 366 -4.80 0.06 3.03
C ALA A 366 -4.56 0.39 1.55
N CYS A 367 -4.27 1.66 1.23
CA CYS A 367 -3.94 2.11 -0.11
C CYS A 367 -2.67 1.46 -0.66
N MET A 368 -1.65 1.30 0.18
CA MET A 368 -0.37 0.67 -0.17
C MET A 368 -0.51 -0.85 -0.29
N GLU A 369 -1.32 -1.49 0.59
CA GLU A 369 -1.58 -2.94 0.58
C GLU A 369 -2.22 -3.38 -0.74
N VAL A 370 -3.19 -2.62 -1.24
CA VAL A 370 -3.96 -3.00 -2.43
C VAL A 370 -3.28 -2.56 -3.74
N CYS A 371 -2.23 -1.72 -3.67
CA CYS A 371 -1.58 -1.16 -4.85
C CYS A 371 -0.84 -2.26 -5.64
N PRO A 372 -1.22 -2.53 -6.90
CA PRO A 372 -0.61 -3.60 -7.69
C PRO A 372 0.83 -3.27 -8.12
N VAL A 373 1.22 -2.02 -8.06
CA VAL A 373 2.53 -1.52 -8.50
C VAL A 373 3.37 -0.95 -7.36
N GLY A 374 2.86 -0.99 -6.12
CA GLY A 374 3.61 -0.66 -4.92
C GLY A 374 3.82 0.85 -4.67
N CYS A 375 2.93 1.73 -5.12
CA CYS A 375 2.99 3.17 -4.78
C CYS A 375 2.77 3.40 -3.27
N GLU A 376 3.43 4.44 -2.72
CA GLU A 376 3.53 4.69 -1.27
C GLU A 376 2.75 5.95 -0.84
N GLN A 377 1.48 6.07 -1.25
CA GLN A 377 0.63 7.26 -1.06
C GLN A 377 0.50 7.72 0.40
N MET A 378 0.51 6.79 1.35
CA MET A 378 0.45 7.14 2.77
C MET A 378 1.73 7.84 3.23
N VAL A 379 2.87 7.43 2.70
CA VAL A 379 4.17 8.05 2.99
C VAL A 379 4.20 9.48 2.45
N ASP A 380 3.70 9.70 1.22
CA ASP A 380 3.55 11.05 0.66
C ASP A 380 2.73 11.96 1.59
N ILE A 381 1.61 11.45 2.13
CA ILE A 381 0.76 12.22 3.04
C ILE A 381 1.51 12.62 4.31
N VAL A 382 2.27 11.70 4.91
CA VAL A 382 3.00 11.99 6.15
C VAL A 382 4.16 12.96 5.87
N ASP A 383 4.86 12.82 4.75
CA ASP A 383 5.92 13.75 4.36
C ASP A 383 5.39 15.16 4.08
N ILE A 384 4.19 15.30 3.50
CA ILE A 384 3.52 16.60 3.37
C ILE A 384 3.11 17.16 4.73
N ARG A 385 2.59 16.32 5.66
CA ARG A 385 2.29 16.74 7.03
C ARG A 385 3.53 17.25 7.75
N ARG A 386 4.72 16.65 7.54
CA ARG A 386 5.99 17.11 8.10
C ARG A 386 6.30 18.56 7.70
N ASP A 387 6.12 18.92 6.45
CA ASP A 387 6.26 20.31 5.98
C ASP A 387 5.23 21.22 6.65
N GLN A 388 3.94 20.86 6.62
CA GLN A 388 2.87 21.69 7.17
C GLN A 388 3.07 21.96 8.67
N VAL A 389 3.48 20.92 9.44
CA VAL A 389 3.64 21.04 10.90
C VAL A 389 4.96 21.71 11.27
N MET A 390 6.09 21.24 10.74
CA MET A 390 7.42 21.68 11.19
C MET A 390 7.88 22.98 10.51
N MET A 391 7.56 23.17 9.21
CA MET A 391 8.01 24.35 8.48
C MET A 391 7.00 25.49 8.52
N LYS A 392 5.69 25.19 8.48
CA LYS A 392 4.64 26.20 8.41
C LYS A 392 3.88 26.41 9.72
N GLY A 393 3.92 25.44 10.65
CA GLY A 393 3.12 25.49 11.87
C GLY A 393 1.60 25.32 11.61
N GLU A 394 1.23 24.76 10.46
CA GLU A 394 -0.16 24.58 10.01
C GLU A 394 -0.65 23.16 10.29
N PHE A 395 -1.56 23.01 11.23
CA PHE A 395 -2.20 21.74 11.61
C PHE A 395 -3.52 21.99 12.33
N PRO A 396 -4.43 21.00 12.42
CA PRO A 396 -5.69 21.13 13.16
C PRO A 396 -5.47 21.58 14.60
N ALA A 397 -6.22 22.59 15.03
CA ALA A 397 -6.02 23.27 16.32
C ALA A 397 -6.08 22.32 17.52
N GLU A 398 -6.90 21.26 17.42
CA GLU A 398 -7.08 20.25 18.47
C GLU A 398 -5.77 19.47 18.74
N LEU A 399 -4.94 19.27 17.72
CA LEU A 399 -3.64 18.58 17.86
C LEU A 399 -2.64 19.36 18.72
N ALA A 400 -2.80 20.68 18.82
CA ALA A 400 -1.95 21.52 19.67
C ALA A 400 -1.96 21.07 21.14
N ASN A 401 -3.10 20.57 21.63
CA ASN A 401 -3.21 20.08 23.00
C ASN A 401 -2.44 18.76 23.18
N ALA A 402 -2.57 17.85 22.23
CA ALA A 402 -1.85 16.58 22.24
C ALA A 402 -0.32 16.79 22.13
N PHE A 403 0.14 17.67 21.23
CA PHE A 403 1.55 18.02 21.11
C PHE A 403 2.11 18.62 22.41
N ARG A 404 1.41 19.60 22.97
CA ARG A 404 1.77 20.23 24.23
C ARG A 404 1.81 19.25 25.40
N GLY A 405 0.85 18.31 25.43
CA GLY A 405 0.82 17.24 26.42
C GLY A 405 2.00 16.30 26.31
N MET A 406 2.36 15.88 25.09
CA MET A 406 3.52 15.03 24.84
C MET A 406 4.84 15.74 25.18
N GLU A 407 4.99 17.01 24.82
CA GLU A 407 6.17 17.83 25.11
C GLU A 407 6.39 18.03 26.63
N ARG A 408 5.33 18.38 27.37
CA ARG A 408 5.44 18.76 28.78
C ARG A 408 5.32 17.62 29.76
N ALA A 409 4.46 16.65 29.45
CA ALA A 409 4.10 15.55 30.36
C ALA A 409 4.47 14.15 29.79
N GLY A 410 5.08 14.07 28.63
CA GLY A 410 5.43 12.79 28.01
C GLY A 410 4.22 11.96 27.57
N ASN A 411 3.02 12.55 27.45
CA ASN A 411 1.82 11.85 26.97
C ASN A 411 0.81 12.82 26.36
N PRO A 412 -0.01 12.37 25.38
CA PRO A 412 -0.91 13.24 24.65
C PRO A 412 -2.10 13.78 25.48
N TRP A 413 -2.42 13.21 26.65
CA TRP A 413 -3.44 13.75 27.57
C TRP A 413 -2.93 14.93 28.39
N GLY A 414 -1.61 15.16 28.49
CA GLY A 414 -1.02 16.18 29.33
C GLY A 414 -1.15 15.91 30.83
N ILE A 415 -1.39 14.64 31.21
CA ILE A 415 -1.51 14.21 32.60
C ILE A 415 -0.11 14.03 33.20
N GLY A 416 0.10 14.51 34.42
CA GLY A 416 1.41 14.43 35.10
C GLY A 416 1.91 13.01 35.30
N GLN A 417 3.24 12.85 35.24
CA GLN A 417 3.90 11.53 35.39
C GLN A 417 3.70 10.92 36.79
N ASP A 418 3.38 11.73 37.81
CA ASP A 418 3.03 11.29 39.16
C ASP A 418 1.80 10.37 39.15
N LYS A 419 0.86 10.59 38.20
CA LYS A 419 -0.37 9.80 38.05
C LYS A 419 -0.21 8.55 37.16
N ARG A 420 0.96 8.33 36.58
CA ARG A 420 1.16 7.22 35.64
C ARG A 420 0.94 5.85 36.27
N LEU A 421 1.10 5.71 37.57
CA LEU A 421 0.92 4.45 38.31
C LEU A 421 -0.43 4.34 39.04
N GLU A 422 -1.37 5.28 38.90
CA GLU A 422 -2.68 5.20 39.56
C GLU A 422 -3.47 3.92 39.17
N TRP A 423 -3.28 3.42 37.95
CA TRP A 423 -3.92 2.18 37.48
C TRP A 423 -3.44 0.94 38.25
N THR A 424 -2.32 0.97 38.96
CA THR A 424 -1.78 -0.15 39.76
C THR A 424 -2.43 -0.26 41.14
N GLU A 425 -3.28 0.68 41.53
CA GLU A 425 -3.92 0.67 42.84
C GLU A 425 -4.59 -0.69 43.13
N GLY A 426 -4.25 -1.30 44.27
CA GLY A 426 -4.71 -2.63 44.67
C GLY A 426 -4.02 -3.81 43.94
N LEU A 427 -2.99 -3.57 43.15
CA LEU A 427 -2.15 -4.60 42.50
C LEU A 427 -0.69 -4.49 42.99
N ASN A 428 0.01 -5.61 42.96
CA ASN A 428 1.44 -5.64 43.27
C ASN A 428 2.25 -5.72 41.95
N VAL A 429 2.37 -4.60 41.26
CA VAL A 429 3.06 -4.50 39.97
C VAL A 429 4.50 -4.06 40.18
N PRO A 430 5.52 -4.89 39.94
CA PRO A 430 6.92 -4.52 40.14
C PRO A 430 7.39 -3.56 39.06
N THR A 431 8.15 -2.53 39.47
CA THR A 431 8.90 -1.70 38.54
C THR A 431 10.28 -2.28 38.29
N VAL A 432 10.96 -1.85 37.24
CA VAL A 432 12.35 -2.24 36.95
C VAL A 432 13.33 -1.86 38.09
N ALA A 433 12.99 -0.85 38.87
CA ALA A 433 13.76 -0.45 40.05
C ALA A 433 13.57 -1.43 41.22
N ASP A 434 12.35 -1.97 41.40
CA ASP A 434 12.02 -2.93 42.44
C ASP A 434 12.53 -4.35 42.08
N LYS A 435 12.56 -4.67 40.80
CA LYS A 435 12.90 -5.98 40.28
C LYS A 435 13.73 -5.86 38.98
N PRO A 436 15.05 -5.67 39.08
CA PRO A 436 15.93 -5.53 37.91
C PRO A 436 16.12 -6.83 37.12
N ASP A 437 15.99 -7.98 37.77
CA ASP A 437 16.07 -9.29 37.15
C ASP A 437 14.71 -9.81 36.75
N PHE A 438 14.24 -9.44 35.55
CA PHE A 438 12.95 -9.82 34.95
C PHE A 438 13.15 -10.40 33.54
N GLU A 439 12.20 -11.23 33.10
CA GLU A 439 12.18 -11.84 31.77
C GLU A 439 11.47 -10.96 30.73
N VAL A 440 10.36 -10.32 31.14
CA VAL A 440 9.49 -9.55 30.25
C VAL A 440 9.31 -8.12 30.78
N LEU A 441 9.61 -7.12 29.94
CA LEU A 441 9.22 -5.74 30.19
C LEU A 441 7.80 -5.52 29.67
N PHE A 442 6.86 -5.20 30.55
CA PHE A 442 5.53 -4.80 30.13
C PHE A 442 5.51 -3.29 29.86
N TRP A 443 5.55 -2.92 28.56
CA TRP A 443 5.34 -1.56 28.09
C TRP A 443 3.86 -1.22 28.15
N VAL A 444 3.46 -0.46 29.16
CA VAL A 444 2.06 -0.12 29.44
C VAL A 444 1.46 0.79 28.38
N GLY A 445 2.24 1.71 27.87
CA GLY A 445 1.79 2.76 26.95
C GLY A 445 0.98 3.85 27.65
N CYS A 446 0.84 4.99 26.97
CA CYS A 446 0.13 6.12 27.56
C CYS A 446 -1.39 5.85 27.70
N ALA A 447 -2.03 5.14 26.75
CA ALA A 447 -3.44 4.76 26.85
C ALA A 447 -3.67 3.84 28.06
N GLY A 448 -2.84 2.79 28.21
CA GLY A 448 -2.93 1.84 29.33
C GLY A 448 -2.70 2.49 30.70
N ALA A 449 -1.96 3.60 30.75
CA ALA A 449 -1.69 4.32 31.99
C ALA A 449 -2.78 5.34 32.35
N TYR A 450 -3.39 6.02 31.38
CA TYR A 450 -4.20 7.21 31.62
C TYR A 450 -5.67 7.10 31.18
N ASP A 451 -5.99 6.23 30.20
CA ASP A 451 -7.37 6.06 29.73
C ASP A 451 -8.10 5.00 30.56
N PRO A 452 -9.24 5.34 31.21
CA PRO A 452 -9.94 4.40 32.11
C PRO A 452 -10.39 3.10 31.43
N ALA A 453 -10.77 3.13 30.15
CA ALA A 453 -11.18 1.94 29.40
C ALA A 453 -9.97 1.07 29.04
N ALA A 454 -8.82 1.69 28.71
CA ALA A 454 -7.59 1.00 28.43
C ALA A 454 -6.89 0.46 29.69
N GLN A 455 -7.03 1.13 30.84
CA GLN A 455 -6.54 0.63 32.14
C GLN A 455 -7.11 -0.74 32.48
N GLN A 456 -8.37 -1.03 32.12
CA GLN A 456 -8.96 -2.37 32.30
C GLN A 456 -8.19 -3.45 31.53
N THR A 457 -7.76 -3.14 30.30
CA THR A 457 -6.91 -4.04 29.48
C THR A 457 -5.53 -4.22 30.13
N THR A 458 -4.93 -3.14 30.66
CA THR A 458 -3.65 -3.16 31.36
C THR A 458 -3.72 -4.07 32.61
N ARG A 459 -4.74 -3.90 33.44
CA ARG A 459 -4.95 -4.73 34.63
C ARG A 459 -5.23 -6.19 34.27
N ALA A 460 -5.99 -6.44 33.21
CA ALA A 460 -6.22 -7.80 32.68
C ALA A 460 -4.90 -8.45 32.23
N MET A 461 -4.01 -7.69 31.58
CA MET A 461 -2.70 -8.19 31.17
C MET A 461 -1.81 -8.56 32.36
N VAL A 462 -1.78 -7.72 33.40
CA VAL A 462 -1.07 -8.04 34.66
C VAL A 462 -1.56 -9.37 35.23
N ARG A 463 -2.89 -9.57 35.35
CA ARG A 463 -3.47 -10.84 35.83
C ARG A 463 -3.04 -12.04 34.99
N ILE A 464 -2.98 -11.87 33.67
CA ILE A 464 -2.51 -12.93 32.75
C ILE A 464 -1.05 -13.27 33.01
N LEU A 465 -0.19 -12.26 33.17
CA LEU A 465 1.24 -12.46 33.47
C LEU A 465 1.46 -13.17 34.80
N GLU A 466 0.73 -12.76 35.84
CA GLU A 466 0.77 -13.37 37.17
C GLU A 466 0.29 -14.82 37.14
N HIS A 467 -0.87 -15.10 36.51
CA HIS A 467 -1.43 -16.45 36.42
C HIS A 467 -0.50 -17.39 35.65
N ALA A 468 0.13 -16.91 34.58
CA ALA A 468 1.07 -17.68 33.78
C ALA A 468 2.46 -17.80 34.43
N GLY A 469 2.70 -17.19 35.59
CA GLY A 469 3.98 -17.17 36.27
C GLY A 469 5.10 -16.54 35.44
N VAL A 470 4.75 -15.50 34.65
CA VAL A 470 5.75 -14.73 33.88
C VAL A 470 6.49 -13.79 34.82
N ASP A 471 7.80 -13.80 34.73
CA ASP A 471 8.64 -12.88 35.46
C ASP A 471 8.72 -11.54 34.74
N TYR A 472 7.96 -10.52 35.19
CA TYR A 472 7.80 -9.25 34.50
C TYR A 472 8.09 -8.05 35.40
N ALA A 473 8.40 -6.91 34.75
CA ALA A 473 8.44 -5.59 35.37
C ALA A 473 7.90 -4.52 34.42
N ILE A 474 7.62 -3.32 34.93
CA ILE A 474 7.23 -2.12 34.17
C ILE A 474 8.27 -1.01 34.37
N LEU A 475 8.39 -0.10 33.40
CA LEU A 475 9.26 1.08 33.55
C LEU A 475 8.71 2.12 34.59
N GLY A 476 7.42 2.03 34.88
CA GLY A 476 6.78 2.96 35.77
C GLY A 476 6.82 4.39 35.28
N LYS A 477 7.28 5.33 36.12
CA LYS A 477 7.37 6.75 35.77
C LYS A 477 8.45 7.07 34.71
N GLY A 478 9.35 6.15 34.43
CA GLY A 478 10.37 6.31 33.38
C GLY A 478 9.83 6.15 31.95
N GLU A 479 8.63 5.57 31.80
CA GLU A 479 8.03 5.37 30.48
C GLU A 479 7.32 6.64 29.97
N LYS A 480 7.61 7.07 28.76
CA LYS A 480 6.90 8.15 28.05
C LYS A 480 6.14 7.61 26.84
N CYS A 481 5.28 8.44 26.22
CA CYS A 481 4.66 8.10 24.95
C CYS A 481 5.72 7.75 23.91
N THR A 482 5.46 6.74 23.08
CA THR A 482 6.37 6.35 21.99
C THR A 482 6.56 7.43 20.93
N GLY A 483 5.77 8.50 20.95
CA GLY A 483 5.81 9.56 19.95
C GLY A 483 5.02 9.24 18.66
N ASP A 484 4.41 8.04 18.52
CA ASP A 484 3.65 7.68 17.31
C ASP A 484 2.60 8.71 16.89
N PRO A 485 1.78 9.30 17.78
CA PRO A 485 0.83 10.35 17.40
C PRO A 485 1.50 11.59 16.79
N ALA A 486 2.64 12.02 17.34
CA ALA A 486 3.40 13.14 16.79
C ALA A 486 3.97 12.81 15.40
N ARG A 487 4.60 11.64 15.26
CA ARG A 487 5.19 11.19 14.00
C ARG A 487 4.15 11.09 12.88
N ARG A 488 3.00 10.47 13.16
CA ARG A 488 1.91 10.30 12.16
C ARG A 488 1.20 11.61 11.84
N ALA A 489 1.23 12.58 12.74
CA ALA A 489 0.76 13.94 12.49
C ALA A 489 1.78 14.82 11.75
N GLY A 490 3.04 14.38 11.56
CA GLY A 490 4.10 15.13 10.90
C GLY A 490 4.97 15.95 11.85
N ASN A 491 4.75 15.90 13.17
CA ASN A 491 5.65 16.52 14.16
C ASN A 491 6.82 15.56 14.47
N GLU A 492 7.73 15.41 13.50
CA GLU A 492 8.83 14.46 13.58
C GLU A 492 9.85 14.86 14.65
N TYR A 493 10.03 16.17 14.91
CA TYR A 493 10.95 16.63 15.95
C TYR A 493 10.49 16.23 17.35
N LEU A 494 9.20 16.40 17.65
CA LEU A 494 8.63 15.94 18.93
C LEU A 494 8.70 14.41 19.07
N TYR A 495 8.47 13.68 17.96
CA TYR A 495 8.70 12.23 17.94
C TYR A 495 10.15 11.89 18.25
N TYR A 496 11.11 12.55 17.58
CA TYR A 496 12.54 12.31 17.78
C TYR A 496 12.95 12.51 19.25
N GLN A 497 12.48 13.58 19.90
CA GLN A 497 12.76 13.83 21.32
C GLN A 497 12.25 12.70 22.21
N LEU A 498 10.96 12.35 22.09
CA LEU A 498 10.34 11.30 22.92
C LEU A 498 10.96 9.93 22.67
N ALA A 499 11.20 9.60 21.41
CA ALA A 499 11.75 8.31 21.01
C ALA A 499 13.21 8.16 21.46
N SER A 500 14.05 9.18 21.33
CA SER A 500 15.46 9.16 21.79
C SER A 500 15.55 8.96 23.30
N GLU A 501 14.72 9.66 24.09
CA GLU A 501 14.66 9.45 25.54
C GLU A 501 14.22 8.01 25.89
N ASN A 502 13.17 7.50 25.25
CA ASN A 502 12.72 6.13 25.48
C ASN A 502 13.76 5.08 25.05
N VAL A 503 14.46 5.28 23.93
CA VAL A 503 15.53 4.40 23.46
C VAL A 503 16.67 4.37 24.48
N THR A 504 17.06 5.51 25.03
CA THR A 504 18.09 5.58 26.08
C THR A 504 17.68 4.75 27.31
N VAL A 505 16.47 4.99 27.84
CA VAL A 505 15.96 4.26 29.01
C VAL A 505 15.84 2.75 28.74
N LEU A 506 15.36 2.38 27.53
CA LEU A 506 15.22 0.98 27.16
C LEU A 506 16.58 0.29 26.97
N ASN A 507 17.56 0.95 26.36
CA ASN A 507 18.91 0.42 26.22
C ASN A 507 19.54 0.17 27.60
N GLU A 508 19.46 1.14 28.53
CA GLU A 508 19.95 0.98 29.89
C GLU A 508 19.23 -0.15 30.66
N THR A 509 17.94 -0.40 30.37
CA THR A 509 17.12 -1.38 31.10
C THR A 509 17.25 -2.81 30.53
N LEU A 510 17.39 -2.94 29.20
CA LEU A 510 17.27 -4.22 28.48
C LEU A 510 18.60 -4.77 27.98
N LEU A 511 19.57 -3.88 27.66
CA LEU A 511 20.87 -4.27 27.13
C LEU A 511 21.89 -4.32 28.29
N ASP A 512 21.93 -5.43 28.98
CA ASP A 512 23.03 -5.72 29.91
C ASP A 512 24.10 -6.49 29.12
N GLU A 513 25.28 -5.88 28.92
CA GLU A 513 26.41 -6.48 28.18
C GLU A 513 26.92 -7.79 28.82
N THR A 514 26.56 -8.05 30.08
CA THR A 514 26.92 -9.27 30.81
C THR A 514 25.95 -10.42 30.53
N LEU A 515 24.78 -10.18 29.91
CA LEU A 515 23.81 -11.23 29.61
C LEU A 515 24.15 -11.98 28.31
N ASP A 516 23.92 -13.28 28.33
CA ASP A 516 23.96 -14.11 27.13
C ASP A 516 23.01 -13.49 26.05
N PRO A 517 23.51 -13.20 24.83
CA PRO A 517 22.71 -12.66 23.74
C PRO A 517 21.44 -13.48 23.41
N THR A 518 21.41 -14.76 23.81
CA THR A 518 20.26 -15.64 23.68
C THR A 518 19.15 -15.39 24.71
N LYS A 519 19.45 -14.59 25.77
CA LYS A 519 18.53 -14.23 26.85
C LYS A 519 18.07 -12.77 26.79
N ARG A 520 17.84 -12.23 25.59
CA ARG A 520 17.28 -10.89 25.44
C ARG A 520 15.94 -10.77 26.18
N LYS A 521 15.83 -9.76 27.04
CA LYS A 521 14.58 -9.42 27.70
C LYS A 521 13.56 -8.99 26.66
N ARG A 522 12.37 -9.57 26.71
CA ARG A 522 11.30 -9.29 25.75
C ARG A 522 10.45 -8.10 26.19
N VAL A 523 10.03 -7.25 25.26
CA VAL A 523 9.06 -6.18 25.50
C VAL A 523 7.69 -6.64 25.04
N VAL A 524 6.67 -6.57 25.88
CA VAL A 524 5.28 -6.81 25.51
C VAL A 524 4.46 -5.54 25.65
N THR A 525 3.58 -5.28 24.68
CA THR A 525 2.64 -4.14 24.74
C THR A 525 1.26 -4.52 24.22
N THR A 526 0.22 -3.86 24.77
CA THR A 526 -1.18 -4.04 24.34
C THR A 526 -1.57 -3.14 23.18
N CYS A 527 -0.74 -2.15 22.84
CA CYS A 527 -1.01 -1.17 21.81
C CYS A 527 -0.21 -1.46 20.53
N PRO A 528 -0.88 -1.75 19.38
CA PRO A 528 -0.19 -1.93 18.10
C PRO A 528 0.60 -0.71 17.61
N HIS A 529 0.22 0.49 18.00
CA HIS A 529 0.98 1.70 17.70
C HIS A 529 2.31 1.74 18.47
N CYS A 530 2.28 1.40 19.76
CA CYS A 530 3.50 1.24 20.55
C CYS A 530 4.35 0.08 20.02
N PHE A 531 3.73 -1.06 19.69
CA PHE A 531 4.40 -2.19 19.06
C PHE A 531 5.14 -1.77 17.80
N ASN A 532 4.46 -1.05 16.88
CA ASN A 532 5.06 -0.58 15.65
C ASN A 532 6.22 0.41 15.88
N ALA A 533 6.04 1.36 16.81
CA ALA A 533 7.10 2.33 17.12
C ALA A 533 8.33 1.66 17.72
N LEU A 534 8.16 0.79 18.72
CA LEU A 534 9.24 0.07 19.37
C LEU A 534 9.98 -0.89 18.43
N PHE A 535 9.23 -1.60 17.58
CA PHE A 535 9.77 -2.66 16.72
C PHE A 535 10.33 -2.13 15.40
N ASN A 536 9.67 -1.14 14.76
CA ASN A 536 10.01 -0.68 13.42
C ASN A 536 10.64 0.71 13.37
N ASP A 537 10.21 1.61 14.27
CA ASP A 537 10.63 3.01 14.20
C ASP A 537 11.88 3.28 15.07
N TYR A 538 11.98 2.69 16.26
CA TYR A 538 13.10 2.88 17.20
C TYR A 538 14.45 2.35 16.72
N PRO A 539 14.54 1.30 15.87
CA PRO A 539 15.83 0.91 15.29
C PRO A 539 16.53 2.03 14.52
N GLN A 540 15.78 3.02 13.99
CA GLN A 540 16.35 4.20 13.34
C GLN A 540 17.14 5.09 14.32
N LEU A 541 16.92 4.95 15.64
CA LEU A 541 17.53 5.71 16.73
C LEU A 541 18.43 4.83 17.61
N GLY A 542 18.80 3.64 17.15
CA GLY A 542 19.66 2.71 17.88
C GLY A 542 18.94 1.85 18.93
N GLY A 543 17.62 1.74 18.87
CA GLY A 543 16.80 0.90 19.76
C GLY A 543 16.36 -0.40 19.07
N ASP A 544 17.13 -1.48 19.18
CA ASP A 544 16.79 -2.80 18.61
C ASP A 544 16.30 -3.75 19.73
N PHE A 545 14.99 -3.95 19.83
CA PHE A 545 14.36 -4.69 20.92
C PHE A 545 13.56 -5.90 20.41
N ASP A 546 13.50 -6.98 21.21
CA ASP A 546 12.56 -8.10 20.97
C ASP A 546 11.16 -7.71 21.45
N VAL A 547 10.33 -7.17 20.55
CA VAL A 547 9.01 -6.67 20.88
C VAL A 547 7.94 -7.62 20.38
N VAL A 548 6.95 -7.92 21.23
CA VAL A 548 5.77 -8.71 20.87
C VAL A 548 4.48 -7.99 21.28
N HIS A 549 3.46 -8.17 20.50
CA HIS A 549 2.13 -7.75 20.88
C HIS A 549 1.53 -8.73 21.91
N HIS A 550 0.71 -8.24 22.85
CA HIS A 550 0.14 -9.07 23.92
C HIS A 550 -0.59 -10.32 23.40
N SER A 551 -1.26 -10.24 22.25
CA SER A 551 -1.93 -11.42 21.67
C SER A 551 -0.95 -12.51 21.22
N GLN A 552 0.29 -12.15 20.83
CA GLN A 552 1.34 -13.12 20.51
C GLN A 552 1.89 -13.76 21.79
N LEU A 553 2.11 -12.97 22.84
CA LEU A 553 2.54 -13.50 24.13
C LEU A 553 1.47 -14.45 24.71
N ILE A 554 0.20 -14.08 24.69
CA ILE A 554 -0.89 -14.93 25.16
C ILE A 554 -0.94 -16.25 24.36
N GLU A 555 -0.83 -16.19 23.03
CA GLU A 555 -0.77 -17.38 22.17
C GLU A 555 0.39 -18.30 22.57
N MET A 556 1.60 -17.74 22.78
CA MET A 556 2.77 -18.50 23.23
C MET A 556 2.53 -19.17 24.60
N LEU A 557 2.01 -18.43 25.59
CA LEU A 557 1.72 -18.94 26.92
C LEU A 557 0.65 -20.04 26.90
N MET A 558 -0.36 -19.95 26.04
CA MET A 558 -1.35 -21.02 25.81
C MET A 558 -0.69 -22.25 25.17
N ALA A 559 0.17 -22.08 24.19
CA ALA A 559 0.89 -23.18 23.54
C ALA A 559 1.85 -23.89 24.49
N GLU A 560 2.43 -23.18 25.44
CA GLU A 560 3.29 -23.73 26.52
C GLU A 560 2.48 -24.38 27.65
N GLY A 561 1.13 -24.29 27.63
CA GLY A 561 0.26 -24.81 28.70
C GLY A 561 0.29 -23.97 29.98
N ARG A 562 0.83 -22.75 29.95
CA ARG A 562 0.87 -21.80 31.08
C ARG A 562 -0.44 -21.00 31.20
N LEU A 563 -1.24 -20.96 30.14
CA LEU A 563 -2.60 -20.42 30.14
C LEU A 563 -3.57 -21.49 29.63
N PRO A 564 -4.75 -21.63 30.23
CA PRO A 564 -5.78 -22.54 29.75
C PRO A 564 -6.43 -21.97 28.47
N PRO A 565 -7.02 -22.83 27.62
CA PRO A 565 -7.85 -22.40 26.53
C PRO A 565 -9.10 -21.66 27.05
N LEU A 566 -9.73 -20.87 26.21
CA LEU A 566 -10.99 -20.20 26.53
C LEU A 566 -12.12 -21.23 26.72
N GLU A 567 -12.98 -21.02 27.71
CA GLU A 567 -14.19 -21.85 27.97
C GLU A 567 -15.48 -21.12 27.60
N THR A 568 -15.39 -20.09 26.74
CA THR A 568 -16.57 -19.29 26.37
C THR A 568 -17.28 -19.88 25.16
N ARG A 569 -18.61 -19.75 25.13
CA ARG A 569 -19.47 -20.05 23.97
C ARG A 569 -19.98 -18.78 23.29
N GLU A 570 -19.52 -17.62 23.71
CA GLU A 570 -19.90 -16.34 23.10
C GLU A 570 -19.50 -16.30 21.65
N ARG A 571 -20.40 -15.83 20.81
CA ARG A 571 -20.12 -15.60 19.40
C ARG A 571 -19.33 -14.30 19.24
N MET A 572 -18.05 -14.42 18.93
CA MET A 572 -17.14 -13.29 18.82
C MET A 572 -16.77 -13.01 17.36
N THR A 573 -16.55 -11.74 17.04
CA THR A 573 -15.86 -11.31 15.82
C THR A 573 -14.60 -10.55 16.19
N PHE A 574 -13.59 -10.53 15.29
CA PHE A 574 -12.32 -9.85 15.57
C PHE A 574 -12.11 -8.66 14.67
N HIS A 575 -11.82 -7.51 15.25
CA HIS A 575 -11.35 -6.35 14.52
C HIS A 575 -9.84 -6.42 14.37
N ASP A 576 -9.34 -6.55 13.13
CA ASP A 576 -7.90 -6.52 12.83
C ASP A 576 -7.36 -5.07 12.92
N PRO A 577 -6.55 -4.72 13.93
CA PRO A 577 -5.92 -3.41 14.00
C PRO A 577 -4.92 -3.25 12.85
N CYS A 578 -4.96 -2.12 12.15
CA CYS A 578 -4.13 -1.91 10.96
C CYS A 578 -2.63 -1.95 11.27
N TYR A 579 -2.21 -1.40 12.41
CA TYR A 579 -0.81 -1.41 12.84
C TYR A 579 -0.32 -2.76 13.33
N LEU A 580 -1.23 -3.66 13.75
CA LEU A 580 -0.87 -5.05 14.05
C LEU A 580 -0.81 -5.89 12.77
N GLY A 581 -1.86 -5.80 11.94
CA GLY A 581 -1.97 -6.62 10.73
C GLY A 581 -1.19 -6.05 9.55
N ARG A 582 -1.70 -4.98 8.88
CA ARG A 582 -1.10 -4.48 7.63
C ARG A 582 0.33 -3.98 7.74
N HIS A 583 0.69 -3.35 8.85
CA HIS A 583 2.05 -2.87 9.07
C HIS A 583 3.01 -3.97 9.54
N ASN A 584 2.52 -4.96 10.30
CA ASN A 584 3.36 -5.95 10.98
C ASN A 584 3.01 -7.43 10.70
N ASP A 585 2.07 -7.70 9.80
CA ASP A 585 1.66 -9.05 9.35
C ASP A 585 1.17 -10.00 10.47
N VAL A 586 0.79 -9.49 11.65
CA VAL A 586 0.26 -10.27 12.78
C VAL A 586 -1.25 -10.43 12.65
N TYR A 587 -1.71 -11.56 12.12
CA TYR A 587 -3.11 -11.89 11.89
C TYR A 587 -3.59 -13.13 12.63
N ASP A 588 -2.72 -14.11 12.83
CA ASP A 588 -3.10 -15.44 13.31
C ASP A 588 -3.10 -15.55 14.83
N ALA A 589 -2.17 -14.90 15.52
CA ALA A 589 -2.08 -14.96 16.98
C ALA A 589 -3.42 -14.56 17.68
N PRO A 590 -4.06 -13.43 17.35
CA PRO A 590 -5.38 -13.09 17.91
C PRO A 590 -6.44 -14.16 17.66
N ARG A 591 -6.46 -14.73 16.46
CA ARG A 591 -7.43 -15.77 16.07
C ARG A 591 -7.22 -17.10 16.80
N LYS A 592 -5.96 -17.49 17.00
CA LYS A 592 -5.63 -18.69 17.77
C LYS A 592 -6.04 -18.55 19.22
N VAL A 593 -5.81 -17.39 19.84
CA VAL A 593 -6.27 -17.10 21.21
C VAL A 593 -7.80 -17.19 21.30
N LEU A 594 -8.52 -16.46 20.44
CA LEU A 594 -9.99 -16.43 20.45
C LEU A 594 -10.60 -17.78 20.05
N GLY A 595 -9.96 -18.53 19.18
CA GLY A 595 -10.39 -19.85 18.73
C GLY A 595 -9.97 -21.00 19.65
N SER A 596 -9.26 -20.74 20.74
CA SER A 596 -8.76 -21.78 21.66
C SER A 596 -9.87 -22.58 22.34
N ALA A 597 -11.08 -22.02 22.45
CA ALA A 597 -12.30 -22.73 22.89
C ALA A 597 -12.84 -23.77 21.90
N GLY A 598 -12.20 -23.95 20.75
CA GLY A 598 -12.67 -24.83 19.66
C GLY A 598 -13.72 -24.18 18.75
N VAL A 599 -14.06 -22.91 18.95
CA VAL A 599 -14.99 -22.15 18.11
C VAL A 599 -14.24 -20.94 17.53
N ALA A 600 -14.00 -20.95 16.23
CA ALA A 600 -13.32 -19.84 15.57
C ALA A 600 -14.18 -18.55 15.62
N PRO A 601 -13.57 -17.38 15.74
CA PRO A 601 -14.27 -16.11 15.64
C PRO A 601 -14.95 -15.97 14.26
N VAL A 602 -16.12 -15.33 14.23
CA VAL A 602 -16.83 -15.04 12.97
C VAL A 602 -16.10 -13.92 12.25
N GLU A 603 -15.65 -14.18 11.03
CA GLU A 603 -14.94 -13.18 10.25
C GLU A 603 -15.87 -12.10 9.70
N MET A 604 -15.47 -10.84 9.82
CA MET A 604 -16.11 -9.75 9.08
C MET A 604 -15.80 -9.89 7.59
N PRO A 605 -16.65 -9.38 6.68
CA PRO A 605 -16.36 -9.39 5.23
C PRO A 605 -15.01 -8.78 4.87
N ARG A 606 -14.63 -7.69 5.55
CA ARG A 606 -13.32 -7.05 5.40
C ARG A 606 -12.45 -7.41 6.62
N ASN A 607 -11.60 -8.40 6.48
CA ASN A 607 -10.74 -8.92 7.55
C ASN A 607 -9.28 -9.04 7.11
N ARG A 608 -8.39 -9.33 8.02
CA ARG A 608 -6.95 -9.48 7.80
C ARG A 608 -6.36 -8.27 7.07
N ASN A 609 -5.60 -8.48 6.00
CA ASN A 609 -5.00 -7.39 5.22
C ASN A 609 -6.02 -6.49 4.51
N ASN A 610 -7.25 -6.97 4.30
CA ASN A 610 -8.35 -6.18 3.73
C ASN A 610 -9.23 -5.51 4.81
N SER A 611 -8.84 -5.57 6.08
CA SER A 611 -9.66 -5.04 7.18
C SER A 611 -9.96 -3.54 7.02
N PHE A 612 -11.14 -3.11 7.44
CA PHE A 612 -11.49 -1.69 7.49
C PHE A 612 -10.94 -1.05 8.78
N CYS A 613 -10.51 0.20 8.71
CA CYS A 613 -9.92 0.93 9.84
C CYS A 613 -10.96 1.24 10.91
N CYS A 614 -10.53 1.35 12.17
CA CYS A 614 -11.35 1.88 13.27
C CYS A 614 -11.43 3.42 13.30
N GLY A 615 -10.55 4.11 12.56
CA GLY A 615 -10.53 5.57 12.50
C GLY A 615 -9.52 6.27 13.42
N ALA A 616 -8.85 5.59 14.35
CA ALA A 616 -7.99 6.23 15.35
C ALA A 616 -6.61 6.67 14.84
N GLY A 617 -6.04 5.95 13.86
CA GLY A 617 -4.67 6.18 13.39
C GLY A 617 -4.47 7.55 12.72
N GLY A 618 -3.20 7.90 12.41
CA GLY A 618 -2.88 9.18 11.77
C GLY A 618 -3.21 10.41 12.62
N ALA A 619 -3.14 10.28 13.93
CA ALA A 619 -3.52 11.28 14.92
C ALA A 619 -5.03 11.66 14.96
N GLN A 620 -5.91 10.90 14.27
CA GLN A 620 -7.35 11.17 14.24
C GLN A 620 -8.01 11.09 15.61
N PHE A 621 -7.46 10.29 16.54
CA PHE A 621 -7.98 10.17 17.90
C PHE A 621 -7.95 11.50 18.67
N TRP A 622 -7.08 12.42 18.28
CA TRP A 622 -6.78 13.68 18.99
C TRP A 622 -7.46 14.90 18.38
N LYS A 623 -8.31 14.70 17.37
CA LYS A 623 -9.03 15.77 16.69
C LYS A 623 -10.41 15.30 16.25
N GLU A 624 -11.25 16.24 15.83
CA GLU A 624 -12.50 15.90 15.15
C GLU A 624 -12.22 15.33 13.75
N GLU A 625 -13.04 14.38 13.35
CA GLU A 625 -12.94 13.74 12.04
C GLU A 625 -13.50 14.71 10.97
N GLU A 626 -12.83 14.77 9.81
CA GLU A 626 -13.26 15.62 8.68
C GLU A 626 -14.67 15.29 8.24
N ALA A 627 -15.36 16.31 7.68
CA ALA A 627 -16.71 16.15 7.17
C ALA A 627 -16.82 15.04 6.13
N GLY A 628 -17.87 14.24 6.27
CA GLY A 628 -18.16 13.09 5.42
C GLY A 628 -19.59 12.60 5.65
N GLU A 629 -19.95 11.45 5.08
CA GLU A 629 -21.29 10.86 5.22
C GLU A 629 -21.48 10.15 6.57
N MET A 630 -20.40 9.58 7.13
CA MET A 630 -20.38 8.90 8.43
C MET A 630 -18.97 8.86 9.02
N ARG A 631 -18.87 8.52 10.30
CA ARG A 631 -17.58 8.27 10.94
C ARG A 631 -16.96 6.96 10.45
N VAL A 632 -15.62 6.91 10.40
CA VAL A 632 -14.90 5.68 10.01
C VAL A 632 -15.17 4.56 11.01
N SER A 633 -15.19 4.87 12.31
CA SER A 633 -15.50 3.92 13.37
C SER A 633 -16.89 3.32 13.24
N GLU A 634 -17.89 4.13 12.94
CA GLU A 634 -19.27 3.72 12.74
C GLU A 634 -19.43 2.72 11.59
N ASN A 635 -18.77 2.99 10.45
CA ASN A 635 -18.78 2.04 9.33
C ASN A 635 -18.22 0.67 9.73
N ARG A 636 -17.13 0.66 10.49
CA ARG A 636 -16.52 -0.59 10.96
C ARG A 636 -17.37 -1.29 12.01
N PHE A 637 -17.97 -0.54 12.91
CA PHE A 637 -18.86 -1.08 13.93
C PHE A 637 -20.10 -1.76 13.32
N ARG A 638 -20.74 -1.11 12.35
CA ARG A 638 -21.89 -1.69 11.62
C ARG A 638 -21.53 -2.98 10.88
N GLU A 639 -20.32 -3.04 10.30
CA GLU A 639 -19.84 -4.26 9.67
C GLU A 639 -19.66 -5.42 10.68
N ALA A 640 -19.14 -5.10 11.87
CA ALA A 640 -19.02 -6.08 12.96
C ALA A 640 -20.39 -6.53 13.48
N GLN A 641 -21.32 -5.60 13.69
CA GLN A 641 -22.70 -5.88 14.12
C GLN A 641 -23.42 -6.80 13.14
N ALA A 642 -23.24 -6.58 11.83
CA ALA A 642 -23.82 -7.41 10.77
C ALA A 642 -23.36 -8.90 10.80
N THR A 643 -22.29 -9.24 11.51
CA THR A 643 -21.86 -10.64 11.71
C THR A 643 -22.79 -11.40 12.69
N GLY A 644 -23.61 -10.69 13.47
CA GLY A 644 -24.42 -11.24 14.54
C GLY A 644 -23.59 -11.74 15.74
N ALA A 645 -22.34 -11.31 15.88
CA ALA A 645 -21.53 -11.57 17.06
C ALA A 645 -22.02 -10.75 18.25
N SER A 646 -21.96 -11.31 19.47
CA SER A 646 -22.27 -10.60 20.71
C SER A 646 -21.10 -9.77 21.23
N VAL A 647 -19.88 -10.09 20.76
CA VAL A 647 -18.62 -9.44 21.17
C VAL A 647 -17.78 -9.09 19.96
N ILE A 648 -17.31 -7.85 19.94
CA ILE A 648 -16.22 -7.41 19.06
C ILE A 648 -14.93 -7.49 19.88
N ALA A 649 -14.10 -8.49 19.59
CA ALA A 649 -12.77 -8.58 20.15
C ALA A 649 -11.83 -7.60 19.46
N ALA A 650 -11.05 -6.84 20.22
CA ALA A 650 -10.03 -5.92 19.74
C ALA A 650 -8.67 -6.25 20.38
N GLY A 651 -7.61 -5.85 19.73
CA GLY A 651 -6.23 -5.95 20.25
C GLY A 651 -5.53 -4.59 20.14
N CYS A 652 -6.23 -3.52 20.52
CA CYS A 652 -5.72 -2.15 20.49
C CYS A 652 -6.59 -1.26 21.36
N PRO A 653 -6.02 -0.50 22.31
CA PRO A 653 -6.81 0.37 23.19
C PRO A 653 -7.56 1.46 22.39
N PHE A 654 -6.94 2.04 21.38
CA PHE A 654 -7.59 3.06 20.55
C PHE A 654 -8.72 2.47 19.68
N CYS A 655 -8.51 1.30 19.07
CA CYS A 655 -9.58 0.61 18.34
C CYS A 655 -10.77 0.28 19.24
N LYS A 656 -10.51 -0.17 20.46
CA LYS A 656 -11.55 -0.46 21.47
C LYS A 656 -12.39 0.78 21.76
N VAL A 657 -11.76 1.92 22.07
CA VAL A 657 -12.46 3.17 22.37
C VAL A 657 -13.27 3.65 21.16
N MET A 658 -12.67 3.66 19.96
CA MET A 658 -13.35 4.12 18.75
C MET A 658 -14.58 3.28 18.40
N LEU A 659 -14.48 1.96 18.54
CA LEU A 659 -15.62 1.06 18.26
C LEU A 659 -16.67 1.13 19.36
N ALA A 660 -16.28 1.23 20.63
CA ALA A 660 -17.20 1.34 21.76
C ALA A 660 -17.96 2.68 21.77
N SER A 661 -17.41 3.74 21.18
CA SER A 661 -18.08 5.04 21.03
C SER A 661 -18.98 5.15 19.79
N SER A 662 -19.17 4.06 19.05
CA SER A 662 -19.98 4.05 17.83
C SER A 662 -21.42 3.64 18.15
N ASP A 663 -22.37 4.35 17.53
CA ASP A 663 -23.79 4.06 17.73
C ASP A 663 -24.22 2.79 16.98
N SER A 664 -25.03 1.95 17.65
CA SER A 664 -25.72 0.85 17.00
C SER A 664 -26.87 1.36 16.12
N ALA A 665 -27.22 0.59 15.09
CA ALA A 665 -28.45 0.86 14.35
C ALA A 665 -29.66 0.77 15.28
N GLU A 666 -30.66 1.66 15.07
CA GLU A 666 -31.89 1.68 15.88
C GLU A 666 -32.55 0.30 15.94
N GLY A 667 -32.84 -0.17 17.14
CA GLY A 667 -33.55 -1.43 17.39
C GLY A 667 -32.70 -2.69 17.37
N GLU A 668 -31.40 -2.62 17.12
CA GLU A 668 -30.50 -3.76 17.14
C GLU A 668 -29.67 -3.80 18.43
N ARG A 669 -29.42 -5.02 18.97
CA ARG A 669 -28.55 -5.20 20.13
C ARG A 669 -27.11 -4.90 19.72
N ALA A 670 -26.50 -3.92 20.37
CA ALA A 670 -25.09 -3.59 20.17
C ALA A 670 -24.18 -4.71 20.67
N PRO A 671 -23.19 -5.16 19.90
CA PRO A 671 -22.14 -6.04 20.40
C PRO A 671 -21.26 -5.28 21.40
N GLU A 672 -20.82 -5.97 22.45
CA GLU A 672 -19.87 -5.43 23.41
C GLU A 672 -18.46 -5.41 22.82
N VAL A 673 -17.70 -4.33 23.04
CA VAL A 673 -16.31 -4.23 22.57
C VAL A 673 -15.36 -4.56 23.71
N ARG A 674 -14.66 -5.69 23.61
CA ARG A 674 -13.69 -6.16 24.63
C ARG A 674 -12.31 -6.36 24.04
N ASP A 675 -11.25 -6.06 24.80
CA ASP A 675 -9.90 -6.43 24.42
C ASP A 675 -9.63 -7.92 24.63
N ILE A 676 -8.73 -8.50 23.83
CA ILE A 676 -8.33 -9.92 23.95
C ILE A 676 -7.86 -10.24 25.37
N ALA A 677 -7.06 -9.36 25.98
CA ALA A 677 -6.59 -9.57 27.37
C ALA A 677 -7.74 -9.60 28.37
N GLN A 678 -8.78 -8.77 28.19
CA GLN A 678 -9.96 -8.82 29.07
C GLN A 678 -10.72 -10.15 28.91
N ILE A 679 -10.92 -10.62 27.68
CA ILE A 679 -11.58 -11.91 27.40
C ILE A 679 -10.83 -13.06 28.06
N VAL A 680 -9.49 -13.06 28.00
CA VAL A 680 -8.67 -14.10 28.63
C VAL A 680 -8.69 -13.99 30.14
N ALA A 681 -8.57 -12.80 30.72
CA ALA A 681 -8.61 -12.60 32.17
C ALA A 681 -9.95 -13.00 32.78
N GLU A 682 -11.06 -12.64 32.14
CA GLU A 682 -12.42 -13.08 32.57
C GLU A 682 -12.61 -14.61 32.50
N ASN A 683 -11.95 -15.26 31.52
CA ASN A 683 -11.92 -16.71 31.41
C ASN A 683 -11.16 -17.34 32.59
N LEU A 684 -10.02 -16.76 32.99
CA LEU A 684 -9.26 -17.22 34.17
C LEU A 684 -10.11 -17.09 35.45
N GLU A 685 -10.79 -15.97 35.64
CA GLU A 685 -11.70 -15.76 36.78
C GLU A 685 -12.79 -16.83 36.85
N ARG A 686 -13.40 -17.16 35.71
CA ARG A 686 -14.45 -18.21 35.65
C ARG A 686 -13.89 -19.59 35.98
N ILE A 687 -12.70 -19.93 35.54
CA ILE A 687 -12.05 -21.21 35.86
C ILE A 687 -11.72 -21.27 37.36
N GLU A 688 -11.10 -20.23 37.91
CA GLU A 688 -10.77 -20.12 39.33
C GLU A 688 -12.01 -20.24 40.22
N ALA A 689 -13.10 -19.55 39.86
CA ALA A 689 -14.38 -19.65 40.59
C ALA A 689 -14.97 -21.06 40.59
N LYS A 690 -14.86 -21.80 39.49
CA LYS A 690 -15.29 -23.21 39.41
C LYS A 690 -14.43 -24.11 40.28
N LEU A 691 -13.13 -23.91 40.35
CA LEU A 691 -12.19 -24.70 41.13
C LEU A 691 -12.36 -24.46 42.66
N THR A 692 -12.73 -23.24 43.06
CA THR A 692 -12.92 -22.85 44.46
C THR A 692 -14.34 -23.11 45.00
N GLY A 693 -15.24 -23.68 44.21
CA GLY A 693 -16.60 -23.98 44.61
C GLY A 693 -17.50 -22.75 44.83
N GLY A 694 -17.12 -21.59 44.32
CA GLY A 694 -17.88 -20.35 44.42
C GLY A 694 -19.10 -20.33 43.48
N ALA A 695 -20.24 -19.84 44.00
CA ALA A 695 -21.46 -19.63 43.23
C ALA A 695 -21.20 -18.65 42.07
N GLN A 696 -21.68 -18.96 40.87
CA GLN A 696 -21.63 -18.07 39.72
C GLN A 696 -22.31 -16.73 40.04
N PRO A 697 -21.72 -15.58 39.77
CA PRO A 697 -22.46 -14.34 39.65
C PRO A 697 -23.45 -14.46 38.47
N SER A 698 -24.71 -14.25 38.74
CA SER A 698 -25.83 -14.31 37.81
C SER A 698 -25.78 -13.23 36.74
#